data_5e26b719a6239e837a2958ae3b8adc56
#
_entry.id   5e26b719a6239e837a2958ae3b8adc56
#
_cell.length_a   1.000
_cell.length_b   1.000
_cell.length_c   1.000
_cell.angle_alpha   90.00
_cell.angle_beta   90.00
_cell.angle_gamma   90.00
#
_symmetry.space_group_name_H-M   'P 1'
#
loop_
_entity.id
_entity.type
_entity.pdbx_description
1 polymer ?
#
loop_
_entity_poly.entity_id
_entity_poly.type
_entity_poly.pdbx_seq_one_letter_code
_entity_poly.pdbx_strand_id
1 'polypeptide(L)'
;MAELEKTVVDTEYNASEIQVLEGLEAVRKRPGMYIGSTSASGLHHLVYEIVDNAIDEALAGYCTDITVTINEGDTITVTDNGRGIPVDIQAQTGRPALEVVFTVLHAGGKFGGGGYKVSGGLHGVGASVVNALSEWLTVQVHKDGKIYEMKFSRGNITQEMKVIGETDHTGTTVTFKPDPEMFDTLEYDYETLHTRMREQAFLNAGLRITISDARPGREKSEAMCYEGGIREFVTYINRNKTPLHEEVIYLSGAKGDSTAEIAIQYNDGYNETLVSFANDIHTPEGGMHETGFKAALTRVLNAYGLKYGMIKEGDKVSGEDVREGITAVISVKLTEAQFEGQTKAKLGNAHIRTLVDSIVNDQLAVYLEEHPVVARTILDKAMTANRAREAARKARESIRRKTVLGGAAMPDKLRDCNENNPELTELYIVEGDSAGGSATAGRDSRFQAILPLWGKMLNVEKARVDKVYGNNKLQPVIIALGAGIGEEFDENKLRYHKIIIMADADVDGAHIRTLLLTFFFRYMRPLIEEGYVYSAVPPLYKLTRGKTSRVAYSDEERDRVSNEMRNGDPNVKIGISRFKGLGEMDAHELWETTMDPNTRTLRRITLDDAVKADATFTVLMGEKVEPRKEFIEQRAKYAVNLDY
;
A
#
# COMPACT_ATOMS: atom_id res chain seq x y z
N MET A 1 24.21 12.82 24.94
CA MET A 1 24.70 13.00 23.58
C MET A 1 25.69 11.88 23.31
N ALA A 2 25.27 10.82 22.67
CA ALA A 2 26.21 9.99 21.95
C ALA A 2 26.49 10.78 20.66
N GLU A 3 27.66 11.42 20.59
CA GLU A 3 28.22 11.83 19.34
C GLU A 3 28.20 10.58 18.44
N LEU A 4 27.44 10.63 17.34
CA LEU A 4 27.72 9.79 16.19
C LEU A 4 29.18 10.12 15.83
N GLU A 5 30.12 9.28 16.32
CA GLU A 5 31.48 9.31 15.83
C GLU A 5 31.38 9.20 14.30
N LYS A 6 31.64 10.29 13.61
CA LYS A 6 31.88 10.27 12.19
C LYS A 6 33.03 9.30 12.01
N THR A 7 32.76 8.10 11.57
CA THR A 7 33.79 7.14 11.18
C THR A 7 34.51 7.78 9.99
N VAL A 8 35.58 8.48 10.28
CA VAL A 8 36.50 8.97 9.25
C VAL A 8 37.13 7.72 8.67
N VAL A 9 36.82 7.43 7.41
CA VAL A 9 37.46 6.34 6.68
C VAL A 9 38.89 6.78 6.43
N ASP A 10 39.84 6.09 7.02
CA ASP A 10 41.28 6.41 7.03
C ASP A 10 41.99 5.97 5.72
N THR A 11 41.25 5.81 4.62
CA THR A 11 41.77 5.48 3.30
C THR A 11 41.73 6.71 2.40
N GLU A 12 42.85 6.99 1.70
CA GLU A 12 42.88 8.03 0.65
C GLU A 12 41.83 7.68 -0.42
N TYR A 13 40.80 8.52 -0.58
CA TYR A 13 39.80 8.38 -1.64
C TYR A 13 40.46 8.69 -2.99
N ASN A 14 40.79 7.64 -3.73
CA ASN A 14 41.45 7.73 -5.03
C ASN A 14 40.71 6.89 -6.09
N ALA A 15 41.17 6.88 -7.31
CA ALA A 15 40.52 6.20 -8.43
C ALA A 15 40.34 4.67 -8.22
N SER A 16 41.18 4.03 -7.38
CA SER A 16 41.05 2.59 -7.07
C SER A 16 39.85 2.26 -6.19
N GLU A 17 39.30 3.25 -5.47
CA GLU A 17 38.08 3.10 -4.65
C GLU A 17 36.78 3.18 -5.48
N ILE A 18 36.90 3.66 -6.73
CA ILE A 18 35.73 3.74 -7.64
C ILE A 18 35.54 2.36 -8.29
N GLN A 19 34.53 1.63 -7.82
CA GLN A 19 34.11 0.34 -8.41
C GLN A 19 33.13 0.58 -9.55
N VAL A 20 33.50 0.08 -10.74
CA VAL A 20 32.56 0.00 -11.88
C VAL A 20 31.90 -1.37 -11.84
N LEU A 21 30.59 -1.39 -11.71
CA LEU A 21 29.79 -2.61 -11.74
C LEU A 21 29.21 -2.79 -13.14
N GLU A 22 29.50 -3.92 -13.76
CA GLU A 22 28.99 -4.24 -15.10
C GLU A 22 27.89 -5.31 -15.05
N GLY A 23 26.92 -5.21 -15.97
CA GLY A 23 25.89 -6.21 -16.19
C GLY A 23 25.04 -6.50 -14.94
N LEU A 24 24.70 -7.79 -14.74
CA LEU A 24 23.80 -8.25 -13.67
C LEU A 24 24.44 -8.25 -12.28
N GLU A 25 25.75 -8.10 -12.17
CA GLU A 25 26.43 -7.96 -10.87
C GLU A 25 25.98 -6.69 -10.13
N ALA A 26 25.71 -5.60 -10.87
CA ALA A 26 25.17 -4.37 -10.32
C ALA A 26 23.83 -4.59 -9.62
N VAL A 27 22.96 -5.42 -10.19
CA VAL A 27 21.64 -5.77 -9.63
C VAL A 27 21.82 -6.51 -8.30
N ARG A 28 22.70 -7.51 -8.27
CA ARG A 28 22.96 -8.30 -7.05
C ARG A 28 23.58 -7.48 -5.91
N LYS A 29 24.44 -6.52 -6.24
CA LYS A 29 25.07 -5.62 -5.23
C LYS A 29 24.11 -4.56 -4.68
N ARG A 30 23.13 -4.12 -5.48
CA ARG A 30 22.19 -3.04 -5.13
C ARG A 30 20.74 -3.41 -5.55
N PRO A 31 20.16 -4.52 -5.06
CA PRO A 31 18.84 -4.98 -5.48
C PRO A 31 17.74 -3.94 -5.23
N GLY A 32 17.82 -3.18 -4.12
CA GLY A 32 16.86 -2.13 -3.80
C GLY A 32 16.69 -1.05 -4.86
N MET A 33 17.71 -0.80 -5.71
CA MET A 33 17.59 0.14 -6.83
C MET A 33 16.65 -0.35 -7.93
N TYR A 34 16.43 -1.66 -8.03
CA TYR A 34 15.65 -2.28 -9.10
C TYR A 34 14.29 -2.80 -8.63
N ILE A 35 14.20 -3.32 -7.40
CA ILE A 35 12.98 -3.92 -6.83
C ILE A 35 12.47 -3.21 -5.58
N GLY A 36 13.05 -2.06 -5.23
CA GLY A 36 12.65 -1.23 -4.08
C GLY A 36 13.16 -1.74 -2.74
N SER A 37 13.07 -3.02 -2.44
CA SER A 37 13.55 -3.62 -1.19
C SER A 37 13.90 -5.10 -1.36
N THR A 38 14.54 -5.71 -0.36
CA THR A 38 14.79 -7.17 -0.27
C THR A 38 13.80 -7.88 0.65
N SER A 39 12.82 -7.16 1.18
CA SER A 39 11.74 -7.69 2.00
C SER A 39 10.70 -8.49 1.17
N ALA A 40 9.63 -8.95 1.81
CA ALA A 40 8.51 -9.62 1.13
C ALA A 40 7.95 -8.81 -0.05
N SER A 41 7.94 -7.47 0.02
CA SER A 41 7.49 -6.61 -1.08
C SER A 41 8.37 -6.76 -2.32
N GLY A 42 9.70 -6.70 -2.17
CA GLY A 42 10.63 -6.92 -3.29
C GLY A 42 10.58 -8.34 -3.83
N LEU A 43 10.32 -9.33 -2.97
CA LEU A 43 10.12 -10.72 -3.41
C LEU A 43 8.92 -10.84 -4.37
N HIS A 44 7.77 -10.26 -4.00
CA HIS A 44 6.58 -10.25 -4.85
C HIS A 44 6.79 -9.45 -6.15
N HIS A 45 7.65 -8.42 -6.11
CA HIS A 45 7.97 -7.62 -7.29
C HIS A 45 8.60 -8.43 -8.41
N LEU A 46 9.38 -9.49 -8.11
CA LEU A 46 9.90 -10.41 -9.13
C LEU A 46 8.77 -11.04 -9.96
N VAL A 47 7.67 -11.42 -9.31
CA VAL A 47 6.51 -11.99 -10.00
C VAL A 47 5.86 -10.93 -10.90
N TYR A 48 5.73 -9.70 -10.38
CA TYR A 48 5.12 -8.59 -11.14
C TYR A 48 5.91 -8.29 -12.42
N GLU A 49 7.24 -8.29 -12.38
CA GLU A 49 8.06 -8.02 -13.57
C GLU A 49 7.88 -9.07 -14.68
N ILE A 50 7.67 -10.35 -14.32
CA ILE A 50 7.40 -11.39 -15.33
C ILE A 50 5.96 -11.31 -15.83
N VAL A 51 4.99 -11.08 -14.94
CA VAL A 51 3.58 -10.93 -15.32
C VAL A 51 3.37 -9.69 -16.20
N ASP A 52 4.03 -8.56 -15.88
CA ASP A 52 3.93 -7.34 -16.68
C ASP A 52 4.42 -7.55 -18.13
N ASN A 53 5.37 -8.47 -18.37
CA ASN A 53 5.76 -8.85 -19.72
C ASN A 53 4.64 -9.61 -20.46
N ALA A 54 3.90 -10.48 -19.77
CA ALA A 54 2.74 -11.17 -20.35
C ALA A 54 1.56 -10.20 -20.57
N ILE A 55 1.36 -9.22 -19.67
CA ILE A 55 0.37 -8.13 -19.84
C ILE A 55 0.73 -7.26 -21.06
N ASP A 56 2.00 -6.96 -21.29
CA ASP A 56 2.43 -6.23 -22.49
C ASP A 56 2.07 -6.97 -23.80
N GLU A 57 2.13 -8.32 -23.80
CA GLU A 57 1.61 -9.13 -24.93
C GLU A 57 0.09 -9.02 -25.05
N ALA A 58 -0.65 -8.94 -23.93
CA ALA A 58 -2.10 -8.73 -23.95
C ALA A 58 -2.46 -7.33 -24.45
N LEU A 59 -1.75 -6.28 -24.02
CA LEU A 59 -1.89 -4.91 -24.51
C LEU A 59 -1.59 -4.79 -26.01
N ALA A 60 -0.68 -5.61 -26.51
CA ALA A 60 -0.38 -5.71 -27.94
C ALA A 60 -1.42 -6.55 -28.72
N GLY A 61 -2.39 -7.17 -28.03
CA GLY A 61 -3.48 -7.96 -28.62
C GLY A 61 -3.12 -9.41 -28.95
N TYR A 62 -2.05 -9.94 -28.39
CA TYR A 62 -1.56 -11.30 -28.72
C TYR A 62 -1.71 -12.31 -27.59
N CYS A 63 -2.02 -11.88 -26.36
CA CYS A 63 -2.20 -12.75 -25.22
C CYS A 63 -3.63 -12.64 -24.66
N THR A 64 -4.26 -13.78 -24.39
CA THR A 64 -5.61 -13.89 -23.82
C THR A 64 -5.64 -14.66 -22.51
N ASP A 65 -4.59 -15.40 -22.21
CA ASP A 65 -4.50 -16.25 -21.02
C ASP A 65 -3.12 -16.15 -20.36
N ILE A 66 -3.12 -15.85 -19.06
CA ILE A 66 -1.92 -15.82 -18.22
C ILE A 66 -2.16 -16.74 -17.02
N THR A 67 -1.20 -17.60 -16.72
CA THR A 67 -1.25 -18.44 -15.52
C THR A 67 -0.05 -18.15 -14.62
N VAL A 68 -0.32 -17.93 -13.34
CA VAL A 68 0.70 -17.73 -12.29
C VAL A 68 0.55 -18.83 -11.25
N THR A 69 1.60 -19.59 -11.01
CA THR A 69 1.59 -20.70 -10.04
C THR A 69 2.69 -20.54 -9.00
N ILE A 70 2.30 -20.54 -7.73
CA ILE A 70 3.22 -20.70 -6.60
C ILE A 70 3.39 -22.20 -6.40
N ASN A 71 4.57 -22.73 -6.73
CA ASN A 71 4.85 -24.15 -6.63
C ASN A 71 5.43 -24.51 -5.25
N GLU A 72 5.55 -25.80 -4.99
CA GLU A 72 6.30 -26.32 -3.86
C GLU A 72 7.76 -25.81 -3.87
N GLY A 73 8.31 -25.52 -2.69
CA GLY A 73 9.67 -24.96 -2.55
C GLY A 73 9.78 -23.48 -2.91
N ASP A 74 8.64 -22.76 -2.88
CA ASP A 74 8.54 -21.31 -3.14
C ASP A 74 9.14 -20.90 -4.49
N THR A 75 8.90 -21.70 -5.51
CA THR A 75 9.18 -21.36 -6.90
C THR A 75 7.94 -20.80 -7.57
N ILE A 76 8.14 -19.91 -8.53
CA ILE A 76 7.05 -19.30 -9.31
C ILE A 76 7.15 -19.77 -10.76
N THR A 77 5.99 -20.11 -11.32
CA THR A 77 5.83 -20.31 -12.78
C THR A 77 4.82 -19.30 -13.30
N VAL A 78 5.21 -18.56 -14.32
CA VAL A 78 4.32 -17.68 -15.09
C VAL A 78 4.29 -18.18 -16.54
N THR A 79 3.10 -18.40 -17.07
CA THR A 79 2.87 -18.86 -18.44
C THR A 79 1.91 -17.90 -19.13
N ASP A 80 2.23 -17.48 -20.34
CA ASP A 80 1.37 -16.74 -21.23
C ASP A 80 1.18 -17.46 -22.58
N ASN A 81 0.11 -17.13 -23.30
CA ASN A 81 -0.15 -17.59 -24.64
C ASN A 81 0.12 -16.53 -25.71
N GLY A 82 1.02 -15.59 -25.43
CA GLY A 82 1.43 -14.53 -26.37
C GLY A 82 2.26 -15.04 -27.56
N ARG A 83 2.96 -14.12 -28.24
CA ARG A 83 3.78 -14.45 -29.42
C ARG A 83 5.05 -15.29 -29.12
N GLY A 84 5.43 -15.40 -27.85
CA GLY A 84 6.71 -15.94 -27.42
C GLY A 84 7.89 -14.97 -27.69
N ILE A 85 8.84 -14.94 -26.76
CA ILE A 85 10.06 -14.13 -26.89
C ILE A 85 10.79 -14.51 -28.17
N PRO A 86 11.33 -13.55 -28.97
CA PRO A 86 12.12 -13.88 -30.16
C PRO A 86 13.31 -14.79 -29.83
N VAL A 87 13.53 -15.79 -30.67
CA VAL A 87 14.62 -16.78 -30.54
C VAL A 87 15.73 -16.58 -31.57
N ASP A 88 15.51 -15.68 -32.53
CA ASP A 88 16.48 -15.32 -33.56
C ASP A 88 17.71 -14.62 -32.99
N ILE A 89 18.77 -14.57 -33.78
CA ILE A 89 20.01 -13.88 -33.41
C ILE A 89 19.77 -12.36 -33.47
N GLN A 90 19.99 -11.67 -32.37
CA GLN A 90 19.95 -10.21 -32.29
C GLN A 90 21.19 -9.61 -32.98
N ALA A 91 20.97 -8.78 -33.99
CA ALA A 91 22.03 -8.33 -34.92
C ALA A 91 23.19 -7.55 -34.26
N GLN A 92 22.92 -6.78 -33.20
CA GLN A 92 23.95 -5.97 -32.54
C GLN A 92 24.85 -6.79 -31.61
N THR A 93 24.28 -7.81 -30.95
CA THR A 93 25.01 -8.61 -29.94
C THR A 93 25.54 -9.91 -30.52
N GLY A 94 25.01 -10.39 -31.64
CA GLY A 94 25.34 -11.69 -32.21
C GLY A 94 24.86 -12.88 -31.38
N ARG A 95 23.98 -12.65 -30.37
CA ARG A 95 23.44 -13.66 -29.45
C ARG A 95 21.94 -13.86 -29.66
N PRO A 96 21.38 -15.01 -29.28
CA PRO A 96 19.92 -15.19 -29.32
C PRO A 96 19.20 -14.08 -28.56
N ALA A 97 18.09 -13.55 -29.12
CA ALA A 97 17.34 -12.49 -28.47
C ALA A 97 16.83 -12.91 -27.09
N LEU A 98 16.45 -14.18 -26.92
CA LEU A 98 16.07 -14.77 -25.63
C LEU A 98 17.17 -14.62 -24.58
N GLU A 99 18.44 -14.88 -24.95
CA GLU A 99 19.59 -14.69 -24.09
C GLU A 99 19.76 -13.22 -23.70
N VAL A 100 19.67 -12.32 -24.68
CA VAL A 100 19.85 -10.87 -24.50
C VAL A 100 18.83 -10.31 -23.52
N VAL A 101 17.56 -10.71 -23.60
CA VAL A 101 16.48 -10.26 -22.71
C VAL A 101 16.73 -10.64 -21.26
N PHE A 102 17.33 -11.79 -20.98
CA PHE A 102 17.57 -12.26 -19.61
C PHE A 102 18.97 -11.92 -19.06
N THR A 103 19.93 -11.51 -19.89
CA THR A 103 21.31 -11.28 -19.43
C THR A 103 21.83 -9.85 -19.61
N VAL A 104 21.13 -9.01 -20.38
CA VAL A 104 21.56 -7.64 -20.66
C VAL A 104 20.57 -6.65 -20.06
N LEU A 105 21.05 -5.72 -19.23
CA LEU A 105 20.26 -4.60 -18.75
C LEU A 105 19.98 -3.63 -19.90
N HIS A 106 18.78 -3.01 -19.86
CA HIS A 106 18.33 -2.06 -20.86
C HIS A 106 18.25 -2.66 -22.29
N ALA A 107 17.88 -3.94 -22.37
CA ALA A 107 17.63 -4.63 -23.61
C ALA A 107 16.16 -5.08 -23.72
N GLY A 108 15.53 -4.89 -24.87
CA GLY A 108 14.15 -5.33 -25.09
C GLY A 108 13.51 -4.69 -26.32
N GLY A 109 12.42 -5.29 -26.80
CA GLY A 109 11.64 -4.82 -27.96
C GLY A 109 10.76 -3.57 -27.70
N LYS A 110 10.85 -2.97 -26.51
CA LYS A 110 10.02 -1.86 -26.04
C LYS A 110 10.67 -0.47 -26.25
N PHE A 111 11.91 -0.41 -26.74
CA PHE A 111 12.66 0.82 -27.05
C PHE A 111 12.44 1.28 -28.50
N GLY A 112 11.23 1.74 -28.86
CA GLY A 112 10.97 2.40 -30.15
C GLY A 112 10.97 1.51 -31.40
N GLY A 113 10.99 0.18 -31.24
CA GLY A 113 11.14 -0.78 -32.35
C GLY A 113 9.85 -1.27 -33.00
N GLY A 114 8.69 -0.68 -32.76
CA GLY A 114 7.43 -1.06 -33.40
C GLY A 114 6.80 -2.36 -32.89
N GLY A 115 7.40 -3.07 -31.96
CA GLY A 115 6.86 -4.31 -31.38
C GLY A 115 5.71 -4.08 -30.40
N TYR A 116 5.73 -2.95 -29.68
CA TYR A 116 4.72 -2.55 -28.71
C TYR A 116 4.44 -1.05 -28.85
N LYS A 117 3.17 -0.67 -28.99
CA LYS A 117 2.75 0.75 -28.97
C LYS A 117 2.61 1.27 -27.54
N VAL A 118 2.11 0.43 -26.67
CA VAL A 118 1.92 0.71 -25.24
C VAL A 118 2.57 -0.42 -24.46
N SER A 119 3.34 -0.11 -23.45
CA SER A 119 3.89 -1.12 -22.53
C SER A 119 4.06 -0.55 -21.13
N GLY A 120 3.92 -1.41 -20.12
CA GLY A 120 4.25 -1.11 -18.72
C GLY A 120 5.77 -1.22 -18.47
N GLY A 121 6.44 -2.11 -19.18
CA GLY A 121 7.89 -2.33 -19.08
C GLY A 121 8.71 -1.29 -19.83
N LEU A 122 9.00 -0.15 -19.20
CA LEU A 122 9.69 0.99 -19.86
C LEU A 122 11.21 0.87 -19.86
N HIS A 123 11.82 0.16 -18.92
CA HIS A 123 13.26 0.22 -18.67
C HIS A 123 14.04 -0.94 -19.30
N GLY A 124 13.34 -2.00 -19.79
CA GLY A 124 13.97 -3.19 -20.37
C GLY A 124 14.91 -3.93 -19.41
N VAL A 125 14.55 -3.96 -18.13
CA VAL A 125 15.38 -4.57 -17.08
C VAL A 125 14.67 -5.70 -16.32
N GLY A 126 13.33 -5.78 -16.35
CA GLY A 126 12.55 -6.68 -15.50
C GLY A 126 13.01 -8.14 -15.56
N ALA A 127 13.04 -8.74 -16.75
CA ALA A 127 13.43 -10.14 -16.92
C ALA A 127 14.87 -10.41 -16.47
N SER A 128 15.80 -9.51 -16.78
CA SER A 128 17.21 -9.63 -16.39
C SER A 128 17.42 -9.42 -14.89
N VAL A 129 16.64 -8.56 -14.25
CA VAL A 129 16.62 -8.37 -12.79
C VAL A 129 16.11 -9.63 -12.08
N VAL A 130 15.00 -10.23 -12.55
CA VAL A 130 14.50 -11.49 -11.99
C VAL A 130 15.55 -12.60 -12.13
N ASN A 131 16.20 -12.70 -13.28
CA ASN A 131 17.29 -13.66 -13.50
C ASN A 131 18.46 -13.43 -12.51
N ALA A 132 18.92 -12.20 -12.36
CA ALA A 132 20.02 -11.85 -11.46
C ALA A 132 19.73 -12.18 -9.99
N LEU A 133 18.47 -12.04 -9.56
CA LEU A 133 18.03 -12.23 -8.17
C LEU A 133 17.44 -13.63 -7.90
N SER A 134 17.53 -14.54 -8.88
CA SER A 134 17.10 -15.93 -8.75
C SER A 134 18.27 -16.89 -8.53
N GLU A 135 18.10 -17.87 -7.65
CA GLU A 135 19.01 -19.00 -7.49
C GLU A 135 19.14 -19.75 -8.81
N TRP A 136 17.99 -19.99 -9.44
CA TRP A 136 17.91 -20.49 -10.81
C TRP A 136 16.66 -19.97 -11.52
N LEU A 137 16.72 -19.90 -12.85
CA LEU A 137 15.61 -19.52 -13.72
C LEU A 137 15.64 -20.40 -14.96
N THR A 138 14.47 -20.87 -15.36
CA THR A 138 14.24 -21.59 -16.62
C THR A 138 13.23 -20.84 -17.45
N VAL A 139 13.53 -20.59 -18.69
CA VAL A 139 12.59 -20.03 -19.66
C VAL A 139 12.34 -21.02 -20.80
N GLN A 140 11.06 -21.21 -21.12
CA GLN A 140 10.63 -22.00 -22.26
C GLN A 140 9.81 -21.09 -23.18
N VAL A 141 10.13 -21.10 -24.47
CA VAL A 141 9.44 -20.32 -25.49
C VAL A 141 8.85 -21.26 -26.52
N HIS A 142 7.54 -21.17 -26.68
CA HIS A 142 6.76 -21.87 -27.70
C HIS A 142 6.66 -20.97 -28.92
N LYS A 143 7.38 -21.31 -30.00
CA LYS A 143 7.45 -20.48 -31.19
C LYS A 143 7.85 -21.30 -32.42
N ASP A 144 7.29 -20.96 -33.57
CA ASP A 144 7.61 -21.55 -34.87
C ASP A 144 7.57 -23.10 -34.87
N GLY A 145 6.57 -23.67 -34.16
CA GLY A 145 6.36 -25.10 -34.05
C GLY A 145 7.31 -25.82 -33.12
N LYS A 146 8.16 -25.11 -32.38
CA LYS A 146 9.18 -25.67 -31.49
C LYS A 146 9.12 -25.09 -30.09
N ILE A 147 9.60 -25.88 -29.11
CA ILE A 147 9.81 -25.44 -27.73
C ILE A 147 11.29 -25.20 -27.53
N TYR A 148 11.66 -23.97 -27.30
CA TYR A 148 13.03 -23.56 -26.97
C TYR A 148 13.17 -23.44 -25.46
N GLU A 149 14.25 -23.96 -24.88
CA GLU A 149 14.53 -23.86 -23.45
C GLU A 149 15.92 -23.26 -23.22
N MET A 150 16.01 -22.38 -22.24
CA MET A 150 17.26 -21.81 -21.74
C MET A 150 17.24 -21.79 -20.20
N LYS A 151 18.40 -22.00 -19.56
CA LYS A 151 18.49 -22.02 -18.09
C LYS A 151 19.60 -21.12 -17.59
N PHE A 152 19.33 -20.55 -16.42
CA PHE A 152 20.22 -19.59 -15.78
C PHE A 152 20.36 -19.92 -14.28
N SER A 153 21.43 -19.44 -13.68
CA SER A 153 21.63 -19.40 -12.22
C SER A 153 22.32 -18.11 -11.85
N ARG A 154 21.71 -17.32 -10.96
CA ARG A 154 22.24 -16.06 -10.45
C ARG A 154 22.69 -15.12 -11.57
N GLY A 155 21.88 -15.02 -12.63
CA GLY A 155 22.16 -14.19 -13.81
C GLY A 155 23.07 -14.84 -14.87
N ASN A 156 23.72 -15.95 -14.57
CA ASN A 156 24.63 -16.62 -15.49
C ASN A 156 23.93 -17.75 -16.27
N ILE A 157 24.31 -17.96 -17.52
CA ILE A 157 23.79 -19.03 -18.35
C ILE A 157 24.35 -20.39 -17.83
N THR A 158 23.47 -21.32 -17.51
CA THR A 158 23.81 -22.70 -17.14
C THR A 158 23.49 -23.69 -18.25
N GLN A 159 22.57 -23.34 -19.12
CA GLN A 159 22.24 -24.08 -20.32
C GLN A 159 21.93 -23.09 -21.45
N GLU A 160 22.68 -23.18 -22.54
CA GLU A 160 22.41 -22.46 -23.78
C GLU A 160 21.05 -22.86 -24.36
N MET A 161 20.51 -21.99 -25.21
CA MET A 161 19.22 -22.23 -25.86
C MET A 161 19.25 -23.53 -26.69
N LYS A 162 18.30 -24.41 -26.41
CA LYS A 162 18.11 -25.67 -27.15
C LYS A 162 16.65 -25.94 -27.43
N VAL A 163 16.36 -26.66 -28.48
CA VAL A 163 15.03 -27.19 -28.78
C VAL A 163 14.81 -28.45 -27.92
N ILE A 164 13.71 -28.48 -27.17
CA ILE A 164 13.35 -29.60 -26.26
C ILE A 164 12.11 -30.36 -26.73
N GLY A 165 11.34 -29.83 -27.69
CA GLY A 165 10.11 -30.43 -28.17
C GLY A 165 9.48 -29.64 -29.30
N GLU A 166 8.32 -30.13 -29.75
CA GLU A 166 7.44 -29.48 -30.72
C GLU A 166 6.20 -28.95 -30.03
N THR A 167 5.56 -27.92 -30.60
CA THR A 167 4.36 -27.28 -30.08
C THR A 167 3.44 -26.83 -31.20
N ASP A 168 2.15 -26.77 -30.94
CA ASP A 168 1.11 -26.26 -31.83
C ASP A 168 0.61 -24.85 -31.46
N HIS A 169 1.15 -24.28 -30.40
CA HIS A 169 0.79 -22.96 -29.87
C HIS A 169 2.02 -22.07 -29.65
N THR A 170 1.79 -20.80 -29.41
CA THR A 170 2.82 -19.81 -29.04
C THR A 170 2.69 -19.41 -27.58
N GLY A 171 3.76 -18.89 -27.00
CA GLY A 171 3.75 -18.36 -25.63
C GLY A 171 5.12 -18.43 -24.96
N THR A 172 5.16 -17.94 -23.72
CA THR A 172 6.37 -18.00 -22.88
C THR A 172 6.02 -18.58 -21.53
N THR A 173 6.87 -19.46 -21.03
CA THR A 173 6.82 -19.98 -19.66
C THR A 173 8.12 -19.65 -18.96
N VAL A 174 8.05 -18.92 -17.85
CA VAL A 174 9.19 -18.57 -16.99
C VAL A 174 8.97 -19.22 -15.63
N THR A 175 9.91 -20.06 -15.22
CA THR A 175 9.93 -20.64 -13.86
C THR A 175 11.20 -20.21 -13.15
N PHE A 176 11.08 -19.68 -11.95
CA PHE A 176 12.24 -19.20 -11.19
C PHE A 176 12.11 -19.46 -9.69
N LYS A 177 13.26 -19.57 -9.04
CA LYS A 177 13.39 -19.64 -7.59
C LYS A 177 14.21 -18.45 -7.10
N PRO A 178 13.67 -17.60 -6.22
CA PRO A 178 14.43 -16.50 -5.63
C PRO A 178 15.68 -16.98 -4.90
N ASP A 179 16.75 -16.18 -4.96
CA ASP A 179 18.00 -16.51 -4.29
C ASP A 179 17.92 -16.18 -2.79
N PRO A 180 18.09 -17.18 -1.89
CA PRO A 180 18.05 -16.95 -0.45
C PRO A 180 19.15 -16.02 0.09
N GLU A 181 20.20 -15.75 -0.70
CA GLU A 181 21.23 -14.77 -0.35
C GLU A 181 20.76 -13.32 -0.55
N MET A 182 19.67 -13.12 -1.30
CA MET A 182 19.20 -11.79 -1.70
C MET A 182 17.99 -11.30 -0.91
N PHE A 183 17.17 -12.21 -0.36
CA PHE A 183 15.89 -11.87 0.26
C PHE A 183 15.82 -12.28 1.72
N ASP A 184 15.15 -11.44 2.52
CA ASP A 184 14.92 -11.68 3.95
C ASP A 184 13.94 -12.84 4.18
N THR A 185 13.07 -13.11 3.22
CA THR A 185 12.11 -14.21 3.18
C THR A 185 11.94 -14.72 1.76
N LEU A 186 11.64 -16.03 1.61
CA LEU A 186 11.31 -16.62 0.31
C LEU A 186 9.83 -17.00 0.22
N GLU A 187 9.06 -16.78 1.29
CA GLU A 187 7.65 -17.17 1.35
C GLU A 187 6.77 -16.17 0.60
N TYR A 188 6.12 -16.65 -0.47
CA TYR A 188 5.13 -15.89 -1.21
C TYR A 188 3.78 -15.85 -0.50
N ASP A 189 3.16 -14.67 -0.42
CA ASP A 189 1.78 -14.52 0.03
C ASP A 189 0.83 -14.58 -1.18
N TYR A 190 0.00 -15.64 -1.20
CA TYR A 190 -1.01 -15.83 -2.24
C TYR A 190 -1.96 -14.63 -2.37
N GLU A 191 -2.44 -14.08 -1.25
CA GLU A 191 -3.44 -13.00 -1.27
C GLU A 191 -2.87 -11.71 -1.86
N THR A 192 -1.60 -11.45 -1.64
CA THR A 192 -0.89 -10.30 -2.24
C THR A 192 -0.78 -10.46 -3.76
N LEU A 193 -0.33 -11.62 -4.25
CA LEU A 193 -0.27 -11.88 -5.68
C LEU A 193 -1.67 -11.91 -6.31
N HIS A 194 -2.64 -12.56 -5.68
CA HIS A 194 -4.02 -12.64 -6.13
C HIS A 194 -4.67 -11.25 -6.30
N THR A 195 -4.46 -10.35 -5.34
CA THR A 195 -4.97 -8.98 -5.44
C THR A 195 -4.40 -8.27 -6.67
N ARG A 196 -3.10 -8.37 -6.91
CA ARG A 196 -2.45 -7.77 -8.08
C ARG A 196 -2.93 -8.38 -9.40
N MET A 197 -3.08 -9.71 -9.46
CA MET A 197 -3.61 -10.41 -10.65
C MET A 197 -5.05 -10.00 -10.95
N ARG A 198 -5.87 -9.79 -9.92
CA ARG A 198 -7.25 -9.30 -10.08
C ARG A 198 -7.30 -7.88 -10.65
N GLU A 199 -6.44 -6.98 -10.17
CA GLU A 199 -6.33 -5.63 -10.74
C GLU A 199 -5.98 -5.68 -12.23
N GLN A 200 -5.00 -6.51 -12.61
CA GLN A 200 -4.60 -6.69 -14.00
C GLN A 200 -5.74 -7.25 -14.86
N ALA A 201 -6.51 -8.19 -14.34
CA ALA A 201 -7.66 -8.75 -15.05
C ALA A 201 -8.78 -7.70 -15.25
N PHE A 202 -9.01 -6.80 -14.30
CA PHE A 202 -9.95 -5.68 -14.47
C PHE A 202 -9.47 -4.63 -15.47
N LEU A 203 -8.17 -4.35 -15.52
CA LEU A 203 -7.60 -3.34 -16.43
C LEU A 203 -7.56 -3.81 -17.89
N ASN A 204 -7.58 -5.12 -18.10
CA ASN A 204 -7.50 -5.75 -19.42
C ASN A 204 -8.76 -6.58 -19.67
N ALA A 205 -9.84 -5.92 -20.11
CA ALA A 205 -11.13 -6.58 -20.36
C ALA A 205 -10.98 -7.81 -21.27
N GLY A 206 -11.54 -8.94 -20.85
CA GLY A 206 -11.48 -10.21 -21.58
C GLY A 206 -10.19 -11.01 -21.41
N LEU A 207 -9.14 -10.46 -20.76
CA LEU A 207 -7.94 -11.22 -20.40
C LEU A 207 -8.24 -12.15 -19.23
N ARG A 208 -7.93 -13.45 -19.41
CA ARG A 208 -8.04 -14.42 -18.33
C ARG A 208 -6.71 -14.53 -17.60
N ILE A 209 -6.73 -14.31 -16.28
CA ILE A 209 -5.57 -14.52 -15.40
C ILE A 209 -5.94 -15.58 -14.38
N THR A 210 -5.20 -16.68 -14.36
CA THR A 210 -5.35 -17.76 -13.38
C THR A 210 -4.20 -17.69 -12.39
N ILE A 211 -4.49 -17.62 -11.09
CA ILE A 211 -3.49 -17.75 -10.05
C ILE A 211 -3.74 -19.01 -9.23
N SER A 212 -2.68 -19.79 -8.98
CA SER A 212 -2.74 -21.05 -8.24
C SER A 212 -1.65 -21.09 -7.18
N ASP A 213 -1.98 -21.61 -5.99
CA ASP A 213 -1.04 -22.02 -4.97
C ASP A 213 -1.03 -23.54 -4.93
N ALA A 214 0.07 -24.15 -5.35
CA ALA A 214 0.24 -25.60 -5.40
C ALA A 214 1.04 -26.14 -4.19
N ARG A 215 1.32 -25.31 -3.18
CA ARG A 215 2.03 -25.72 -1.98
C ARG A 215 1.17 -26.65 -1.12
N PRO A 216 1.72 -27.76 -0.59
CA PRO A 216 0.98 -28.71 0.21
C PRO A 216 0.26 -28.07 1.41
N GLY A 217 -1.06 -28.34 1.52
CA GLY A 217 -1.93 -27.78 2.58
C GLY A 217 -2.37 -26.34 2.37
N ARG A 218 -2.02 -25.72 1.25
CA ARG A 218 -2.43 -24.35 0.88
C ARG A 218 -3.07 -24.29 -0.50
N GLU A 219 -3.39 -25.43 -1.09
CA GLU A 219 -3.86 -25.54 -2.47
C GLU A 219 -5.09 -24.66 -2.73
N LYS A 220 -4.94 -23.74 -3.67
CA LYS A 220 -5.98 -22.82 -4.13
C LYS A 220 -5.77 -22.54 -5.62
N SER A 221 -6.85 -22.29 -6.34
CA SER A 221 -6.79 -21.81 -7.72
C SER A 221 -8.00 -20.94 -8.01
N GLU A 222 -7.79 -19.78 -8.62
CA GLU A 222 -8.84 -18.87 -9.08
C GLU A 222 -8.51 -18.35 -10.48
N ALA A 223 -9.48 -18.43 -11.39
CA ALA A 223 -9.41 -17.83 -12.71
C ALA A 223 -10.27 -16.57 -12.73
N MET A 224 -9.68 -15.46 -13.13
CA MET A 224 -10.30 -14.14 -13.17
C MET A 224 -10.36 -13.65 -14.62
N CYS A 225 -11.55 -13.25 -15.09
CA CYS A 225 -11.78 -12.66 -16.39
C CYS A 225 -12.98 -11.72 -16.29
N TYR A 226 -12.79 -10.46 -16.63
CA TYR A 226 -13.80 -9.40 -16.45
C TYR A 226 -14.06 -8.70 -17.79
N GLU A 227 -15.20 -8.99 -18.41
CA GLU A 227 -15.60 -8.41 -19.69
C GLU A 227 -15.94 -6.90 -19.59
N GLY A 228 -16.45 -6.47 -18.45
CA GLY A 228 -16.80 -5.07 -18.19
C GLY A 228 -15.59 -4.18 -17.79
N GLY A 229 -14.41 -4.77 -17.64
CA GLY A 229 -13.18 -4.04 -17.38
C GLY A 229 -13.23 -3.16 -16.13
N ILE A 230 -12.82 -1.89 -16.25
CA ILE A 230 -12.78 -0.96 -15.11
C ILE A 230 -14.16 -0.62 -14.55
N ARG A 231 -15.26 -0.85 -15.27
CA ARG A 231 -16.62 -0.71 -14.73
C ARG A 231 -16.90 -1.77 -13.66
N GLU A 232 -16.54 -3.02 -13.96
CA GLU A 232 -16.65 -4.11 -12.97
C GLU A 232 -15.69 -3.89 -11.81
N PHE A 233 -14.53 -3.27 -12.06
CA PHE A 233 -13.60 -2.91 -10.98
C PHE A 233 -14.22 -1.93 -9.98
N VAL A 234 -14.88 -0.87 -10.46
CA VAL A 234 -15.61 0.08 -9.60
C VAL A 234 -16.70 -0.63 -8.81
N THR A 235 -17.48 -1.52 -9.46
CA THR A 235 -18.51 -2.34 -8.80
C THR A 235 -17.88 -3.23 -7.72
N TYR A 236 -16.74 -3.86 -8.01
CA TYR A 236 -16.01 -4.69 -7.07
C TYR A 236 -15.52 -3.88 -5.84
N ILE A 237 -14.99 -2.68 -6.05
CA ILE A 237 -14.57 -1.79 -4.95
C ILE A 237 -15.78 -1.40 -4.09
N ASN A 238 -16.94 -1.15 -4.71
CA ASN A 238 -18.16 -0.73 -4.03
C ASN A 238 -19.00 -1.89 -3.46
N ARG A 239 -18.59 -3.16 -3.62
CA ARG A 239 -19.40 -4.33 -3.19
C ARG A 239 -19.86 -4.28 -1.73
N ASN A 240 -19.10 -3.63 -0.85
CA ASN A 240 -19.41 -3.45 0.57
C ASN A 240 -19.98 -2.07 0.92
N LYS A 241 -20.16 -1.20 -0.08
CA LYS A 241 -20.75 0.15 0.05
C LYS A 241 -22.15 0.17 -0.55
N THR A 242 -22.93 1.19 -0.29
CA THR A 242 -24.26 1.36 -0.89
C THR A 242 -24.17 2.37 -2.04
N PRO A 243 -24.23 1.94 -3.31
CA PRO A 243 -24.21 2.87 -4.43
C PRO A 243 -25.42 3.83 -4.39
N LEU A 244 -25.20 5.07 -4.77
CA LEU A 244 -26.26 6.08 -4.90
C LEU A 244 -26.95 6.05 -6.28
N HIS A 245 -26.36 5.36 -7.23
CA HIS A 245 -26.92 5.08 -8.56
C HIS A 245 -26.43 3.69 -9.03
N GLU A 246 -27.27 2.98 -9.77
CA GLU A 246 -27.00 1.60 -10.16
C GLU A 246 -25.88 1.50 -11.20
N GLU A 247 -25.97 2.31 -12.25
CA GLU A 247 -25.01 2.27 -13.35
C GLU A 247 -23.70 2.97 -12.99
N VAL A 248 -22.59 2.34 -13.36
CA VAL A 248 -21.26 2.96 -13.30
C VAL A 248 -21.12 3.92 -14.48
N ILE A 249 -20.85 5.18 -14.21
CA ILE A 249 -20.54 6.20 -15.22
C ILE A 249 -19.22 5.82 -15.88
N TYR A 250 -19.22 5.66 -17.19
CA TYR A 250 -18.03 5.29 -17.96
C TYR A 250 -17.74 6.32 -19.04
N LEU A 251 -16.53 6.82 -19.03
CA LEU A 251 -16.03 7.82 -19.97
C LEU A 251 -14.75 7.29 -20.60
N SER A 252 -14.60 7.46 -21.91
CA SER A 252 -13.39 7.00 -22.60
C SER A 252 -13.07 7.88 -23.80
N GLY A 253 -11.79 7.96 -24.15
CA GLY A 253 -11.38 8.73 -25.34
C GLY A 253 -9.90 8.55 -25.65
N ALA A 254 -9.54 9.08 -26.83
CA ALA A 254 -8.18 9.00 -27.33
C ALA A 254 -7.76 10.36 -27.91
N LYS A 255 -6.45 10.67 -27.81
CA LYS A 255 -5.84 11.82 -28.44
C LYS A 255 -4.39 11.50 -28.83
N GLY A 256 -4.10 11.49 -30.12
CA GLY A 256 -2.83 10.96 -30.61
C GLY A 256 -2.70 9.47 -30.27
N ASP A 257 -1.56 9.11 -29.70
CA ASP A 257 -1.27 7.73 -29.30
C ASP A 257 -1.63 7.43 -27.84
N SER A 258 -2.34 8.34 -27.18
CA SER A 258 -2.76 8.18 -25.79
C SER A 258 -4.26 7.95 -25.70
N THR A 259 -4.66 7.02 -24.82
CA THR A 259 -6.06 6.73 -24.49
C THR A 259 -6.30 6.89 -23.01
N ALA A 260 -7.53 7.16 -22.62
CA ALA A 260 -7.96 7.16 -21.23
C ALA A 260 -9.35 6.55 -21.10
N GLU A 261 -9.53 5.78 -20.04
CA GLU A 261 -10.79 5.21 -19.60
C GLU A 261 -11.01 5.59 -18.14
N ILE A 262 -12.22 5.98 -17.80
CA ILE A 262 -12.58 6.46 -16.47
C ILE A 262 -13.92 5.85 -16.10
N ALA A 263 -13.98 5.19 -14.96
CA ALA A 263 -15.21 4.63 -14.39
C ALA A 263 -15.50 5.28 -13.04
N ILE A 264 -16.75 5.72 -12.82
CA ILE A 264 -17.14 6.50 -11.64
C ILE A 264 -18.46 5.94 -11.07
N GLN A 265 -18.52 5.79 -9.76
CA GLN A 265 -19.78 5.54 -9.04
C GLN A 265 -19.74 6.21 -7.67
N TYR A 266 -20.84 6.85 -7.29
CA TYR A 266 -20.99 7.43 -5.95
C TYR A 266 -21.64 6.45 -5.00
N ASN A 267 -21.26 6.49 -3.74
CA ASN A 267 -21.82 5.69 -2.66
C ASN A 267 -22.20 6.56 -1.45
N ASP A 268 -22.86 5.96 -0.47
CA ASP A 268 -23.32 6.63 0.74
C ASP A 268 -22.21 7.00 1.74
N GLY A 269 -20.99 6.49 1.55
CA GLY A 269 -19.83 6.78 2.39
C GLY A 269 -19.35 8.23 2.30
N TYR A 270 -18.37 8.57 3.13
CA TYR A 270 -17.79 9.92 3.22
C TYR A 270 -16.40 10.02 2.63
N ASN A 271 -15.79 8.89 2.32
CA ASN A 271 -14.41 8.82 1.85
C ASN A 271 -14.31 8.80 0.32
N GLU A 272 -13.28 9.42 -0.21
CA GLU A 272 -12.87 9.30 -1.60
C GLU A 272 -12.10 7.98 -1.78
N THR A 273 -12.44 7.21 -2.80
CA THR A 273 -11.67 6.05 -3.26
C THR A 273 -11.33 6.27 -4.74
N LEU A 274 -10.12 6.74 -4.97
CA LEU A 274 -9.60 7.00 -6.31
C LEU A 274 -8.41 6.10 -6.58
N VAL A 275 -8.50 5.30 -7.65
CA VAL A 275 -7.44 4.36 -8.05
C VAL A 275 -7.04 4.71 -9.47
N SER A 276 -5.76 4.93 -9.69
CA SER A 276 -5.27 5.37 -10.99
C SER A 276 -4.12 4.52 -11.51
N PHE A 277 -4.12 4.33 -12.84
CA PHE A 277 -3.17 3.49 -13.55
C PHE A 277 -2.63 4.20 -14.79
N ALA A 278 -1.36 3.92 -15.11
CA ALA A 278 -0.74 4.32 -16.36
C ALA A 278 -0.02 3.11 -16.97
N ASN A 279 -0.44 2.70 -18.17
CA ASN A 279 0.01 1.45 -18.82
C ASN A 279 -0.11 0.24 -17.86
N ASP A 280 -1.26 0.10 -17.21
CA ASP A 280 -1.60 -0.92 -16.24
C ASP A 280 -0.72 -0.97 -14.96
N ILE A 281 0.13 0.04 -14.77
CA ILE A 281 0.90 0.24 -13.55
C ILE A 281 0.10 1.13 -12.60
N HIS A 282 -0.11 0.66 -11.37
CA HIS A 282 -0.75 1.44 -10.32
C HIS A 282 0.09 2.66 -9.95
N THR A 283 -0.55 3.82 -9.88
CA THR A 283 0.09 5.10 -9.51
C THR A 283 -0.46 5.59 -8.16
N PRO A 284 0.03 5.05 -7.03
CA PRO A 284 -0.53 5.37 -5.71
C PRO A 284 -0.37 6.83 -5.30
N GLU A 285 0.63 7.54 -5.82
CA GLU A 285 0.82 8.98 -5.63
C GLU A 285 0.08 9.82 -6.70
N GLY A 286 -0.73 9.16 -7.54
CA GLY A 286 -1.51 9.81 -8.60
C GLY A 286 -0.66 10.34 -9.75
N GLY A 287 -0.90 11.59 -10.14
CA GLY A 287 -0.20 12.26 -11.22
C GLY A 287 -1.08 13.15 -12.08
N MET A 288 -0.62 13.42 -13.31
CA MET A 288 -1.30 14.36 -14.22
C MET A 288 -2.69 13.88 -14.65
N HIS A 289 -2.95 12.57 -14.74
CA HIS A 289 -4.28 12.00 -15.06
C HIS A 289 -5.28 12.28 -13.94
N GLU A 290 -4.92 12.09 -12.66
CA GLU A 290 -5.78 12.44 -11.54
C GLU A 290 -6.00 13.95 -11.42
N THR A 291 -4.96 14.74 -11.65
CA THR A 291 -5.07 16.20 -11.63
C THR A 291 -6.06 16.69 -12.67
N GLY A 292 -6.05 16.13 -13.88
CA GLY A 292 -7.02 16.41 -14.93
C GLY A 292 -8.44 16.02 -14.54
N PHE A 293 -8.60 14.81 -14.01
CA PHE A 293 -9.88 14.27 -13.54
C PHE A 293 -10.50 15.15 -12.43
N LYS A 294 -9.75 15.41 -11.36
CA LYS A 294 -10.22 16.18 -10.19
C LYS A 294 -10.65 17.60 -10.58
N ALA A 295 -9.89 18.25 -11.47
CA ALA A 295 -10.20 19.59 -11.95
C ALA A 295 -11.49 19.62 -12.81
N ALA A 296 -11.59 18.70 -13.78
CA ALA A 296 -12.73 18.64 -14.70
C ALA A 296 -14.01 18.22 -13.97
N LEU A 297 -13.97 17.22 -13.09
CA LEU A 297 -15.09 16.77 -12.27
C LEU A 297 -15.71 17.94 -11.50
N THR A 298 -14.87 18.71 -10.80
CA THR A 298 -15.32 19.87 -10.01
C THR A 298 -15.95 20.92 -10.89
N ARG A 299 -15.35 21.22 -12.03
CA ARG A 299 -15.86 22.22 -12.98
C ARG A 299 -17.21 21.82 -13.57
N VAL A 300 -17.34 20.59 -14.05
CA VAL A 300 -18.56 20.07 -14.70
C VAL A 300 -19.74 20.06 -13.72
N LEU A 301 -19.55 19.56 -12.49
CA LEU A 301 -20.61 19.53 -11.49
C LEU A 301 -21.05 20.92 -11.05
N ASN A 302 -20.12 21.87 -10.86
CA ASN A 302 -20.47 23.25 -10.58
C ASN A 302 -21.22 23.90 -11.75
N ALA A 303 -20.77 23.67 -13.00
CA ALA A 303 -21.43 24.22 -14.19
C ALA A 303 -22.88 23.71 -14.33
N TYR A 304 -23.09 22.38 -14.14
CA TYR A 304 -24.40 21.77 -14.16
C TYR A 304 -25.30 22.33 -13.03
N GLY A 305 -24.79 22.38 -11.80
CA GLY A 305 -25.52 22.90 -10.65
C GLY A 305 -25.94 24.36 -10.78
N LEU A 306 -25.09 25.21 -11.35
CA LEU A 306 -25.39 26.63 -11.67
C LEU A 306 -26.46 26.72 -12.78
N LYS A 307 -26.31 25.94 -13.86
CA LYS A 307 -27.24 25.93 -15.00
C LYS A 307 -28.66 25.59 -14.57
N TYR A 308 -28.84 24.63 -13.67
CA TYR A 308 -30.15 24.19 -13.19
C TYR A 308 -30.59 24.84 -11.86
N GLY A 309 -29.85 25.85 -11.39
CA GLY A 309 -30.20 26.60 -10.19
C GLY A 309 -30.12 25.82 -8.88
N MET A 310 -29.42 24.67 -8.90
CA MET A 310 -29.17 23.86 -7.70
C MET A 310 -28.09 24.46 -6.81
N ILE A 311 -27.12 25.14 -7.41
CA ILE A 311 -26.02 25.86 -6.74
C ILE A 311 -26.14 27.35 -7.10
N LYS A 312 -25.89 28.22 -6.14
CA LYS A 312 -25.76 29.68 -6.38
C LYS A 312 -24.31 30.04 -6.64
N GLU A 313 -24.07 31.15 -7.32
CA GLU A 313 -22.70 31.53 -7.72
C GLU A 313 -21.75 31.75 -6.52
N GLY A 314 -22.30 32.17 -5.36
CA GLY A 314 -21.55 32.29 -4.10
C GLY A 314 -21.35 30.98 -3.31
N ASP A 315 -22.04 29.89 -3.68
CA ASP A 315 -22.09 28.63 -2.93
C ASP A 315 -21.48 27.48 -3.71
N LYS A 316 -20.50 27.77 -4.59
CA LYS A 316 -19.82 26.71 -5.39
C LYS A 316 -19.20 25.65 -4.49
N VAL A 317 -19.38 24.38 -4.86
CA VAL A 317 -18.80 23.26 -4.17
C VAL A 317 -17.31 23.12 -4.50
N SER A 318 -16.51 22.75 -3.52
CA SER A 318 -15.07 22.53 -3.70
C SER A 318 -14.76 21.15 -4.29
N GLY A 319 -13.49 20.91 -4.63
CA GLY A 319 -13.05 19.61 -5.07
C GLY A 319 -13.28 18.50 -4.04
N GLU A 320 -13.04 18.76 -2.76
CA GLU A 320 -13.36 17.82 -1.67
C GLU A 320 -14.85 17.47 -1.63
N ASP A 321 -15.72 18.47 -1.73
CA ASP A 321 -17.15 18.28 -1.63
C ASP A 321 -17.69 17.38 -2.73
N VAL A 322 -17.18 17.53 -3.97
CA VAL A 322 -17.61 16.71 -5.11
C VAL A 322 -17.02 15.32 -5.10
N ARG A 323 -15.96 15.07 -4.33
CA ARG A 323 -15.34 13.74 -4.21
C ARG A 323 -15.78 12.98 -2.97
N GLU A 324 -16.60 13.56 -2.09
CA GLU A 324 -17.16 12.81 -0.95
C GLU A 324 -18.01 11.63 -1.45
N GLY A 325 -17.62 10.42 -1.05
CA GLY A 325 -18.30 9.18 -1.42
C GLY A 325 -18.11 8.74 -2.87
N ILE A 326 -17.15 9.30 -3.59
CA ILE A 326 -16.80 8.84 -4.94
C ILE A 326 -15.96 7.56 -4.87
N THR A 327 -16.23 6.64 -5.78
CA THR A 327 -15.30 5.59 -6.20
C THR A 327 -15.02 5.79 -7.67
N ALA A 328 -13.76 5.99 -8.02
CA ALA A 328 -13.35 6.16 -9.41
C ALA A 328 -12.08 5.36 -9.73
N VAL A 329 -12.05 4.79 -10.93
CA VAL A 329 -10.88 4.14 -11.51
C VAL A 329 -10.51 4.90 -12.78
N ILE A 330 -9.24 5.30 -12.88
CA ILE A 330 -8.69 6.01 -14.04
C ILE A 330 -7.58 5.15 -14.63
N SER A 331 -7.73 4.73 -15.88
CA SER A 331 -6.70 3.99 -16.63
C SER A 331 -6.29 4.81 -17.85
N VAL A 332 -5.01 5.13 -17.96
CA VAL A 332 -4.45 5.80 -19.13
C VAL A 332 -3.40 4.92 -19.79
N LYS A 333 -3.43 4.89 -21.14
CA LYS A 333 -2.45 4.14 -21.95
C LYS A 333 -1.75 5.13 -22.89
N LEU A 334 -0.41 5.11 -22.86
CA LEU A 334 0.42 6.05 -23.64
C LEU A 334 1.74 5.39 -24.04
N THR A 335 2.32 5.84 -25.15
CA THR A 335 3.54 5.25 -25.74
C THR A 335 4.79 5.55 -24.92
N GLU A 336 4.90 6.75 -24.35
CA GLU A 336 6.07 7.21 -23.59
C GLU A 336 5.64 7.69 -22.20
N ALA A 337 5.40 6.76 -21.29
CA ALA A 337 5.07 7.10 -19.92
C ALA A 337 6.31 7.62 -19.16
N GLN A 338 6.15 8.79 -18.53
CA GLN A 338 7.17 9.41 -17.70
C GLN A 338 6.70 9.37 -16.25
N PHE A 339 7.41 8.62 -15.42
CA PHE A 339 7.11 8.52 -14.00
C PHE A 339 8.11 9.30 -13.17
N GLU A 340 7.66 9.81 -12.03
CA GLU A 340 8.54 10.33 -11.00
C GLU A 340 9.10 9.13 -10.20
N GLY A 341 10.41 8.88 -10.28
CA GLY A 341 11.09 7.81 -9.58
C GLY A 341 11.00 6.41 -10.20
N GLN A 342 11.83 5.50 -9.70
CA GLN A 342 11.95 4.11 -10.18
C GLN A 342 10.73 3.25 -9.83
N THR A 343 10.05 3.56 -8.74
CA THR A 343 8.84 2.84 -8.27
C THR A 343 7.62 3.09 -9.13
N LYS A 344 7.70 4.01 -10.10
CA LYS A 344 6.61 4.37 -11.02
C LYS A 344 5.33 4.86 -10.30
N ALA A 345 5.46 5.41 -9.09
CA ALA A 345 4.35 5.74 -8.22
C ALA A 345 3.49 6.92 -8.70
N LYS A 346 4.06 7.82 -9.54
CA LYS A 346 3.39 9.05 -9.99
C LYS A 346 3.65 9.34 -11.46
N LEU A 347 2.59 9.62 -12.22
CA LEU A 347 2.67 9.94 -13.65
C LEU A 347 2.92 11.43 -13.89
N GLY A 348 4.01 11.75 -14.61
CA GLY A 348 4.47 13.12 -14.90
C GLY A 348 3.97 13.75 -16.21
N ASN A 349 3.48 12.96 -17.18
CA ASN A 349 3.13 13.43 -18.53
C ASN A 349 2.05 14.52 -18.57
N ALA A 350 2.44 15.77 -18.79
CA ALA A 350 1.54 16.92 -18.75
C ALA A 350 0.37 16.86 -19.76
N HIS A 351 0.57 16.27 -20.94
CA HIS A 351 -0.47 16.17 -21.97
C HIS A 351 -1.63 15.24 -21.55
N ILE A 352 -1.39 14.28 -20.67
CA ILE A 352 -2.42 13.37 -20.14
C ILE A 352 -3.42 14.12 -19.27
N ARG A 353 -2.98 15.16 -18.54
CA ARG A 353 -3.90 16.05 -17.82
C ARG A 353 -4.96 16.64 -18.76
N THR A 354 -4.53 17.15 -19.93
CA THR A 354 -5.45 17.75 -20.91
C THR A 354 -6.37 16.72 -21.55
N LEU A 355 -5.86 15.50 -21.82
CA LEU A 355 -6.66 14.41 -22.39
C LEU A 355 -7.80 14.03 -21.41
N VAL A 356 -7.45 13.72 -20.17
CA VAL A 356 -8.43 13.33 -19.15
C VAL A 356 -9.41 14.48 -18.86
N ASP A 357 -8.91 15.72 -18.73
CA ASP A 357 -9.74 16.91 -18.53
C ASP A 357 -10.79 17.07 -19.63
N SER A 358 -10.41 16.93 -20.91
CA SER A 358 -11.36 17.06 -22.01
C SER A 358 -12.39 15.93 -22.04
N ILE A 359 -11.97 14.68 -21.83
CA ILE A 359 -12.89 13.52 -21.80
C ILE A 359 -13.95 13.71 -20.72
N VAL A 360 -13.51 14.05 -19.51
CA VAL A 360 -14.44 14.27 -18.38
C VAL A 360 -15.35 15.47 -18.66
N ASN A 361 -14.80 16.59 -19.14
CA ASN A 361 -15.59 17.77 -19.42
C ASN A 361 -16.69 17.50 -20.45
N ASP A 362 -16.37 16.84 -21.53
CA ASP A 362 -17.29 16.67 -22.67
C ASP A 362 -18.31 15.56 -22.38
N GLN A 363 -17.86 14.39 -21.95
CA GLN A 363 -18.73 13.24 -21.79
C GLN A 363 -19.53 13.24 -20.49
N LEU A 364 -18.92 13.68 -19.37
CA LEU A 364 -19.66 13.76 -18.10
C LEU A 364 -20.75 14.84 -18.19
N ALA A 365 -20.50 15.97 -18.86
CA ALA A 365 -21.54 16.99 -19.06
C ALA A 365 -22.74 16.42 -19.83
N VAL A 366 -22.52 15.65 -20.90
CA VAL A 366 -23.58 14.98 -21.64
C VAL A 366 -24.30 13.95 -20.76
N TYR A 367 -23.54 13.12 -20.06
CA TYR A 367 -24.12 12.10 -19.17
C TYR A 367 -25.07 12.71 -18.12
N LEU A 368 -24.67 13.82 -17.48
CA LEU A 368 -25.50 14.48 -16.47
C LEU A 368 -26.79 15.06 -17.07
N GLU A 369 -26.76 15.54 -18.32
CA GLU A 369 -27.97 16.01 -19.04
C GLU A 369 -28.92 14.86 -19.37
N GLU A 370 -28.39 13.68 -19.73
CA GLU A 370 -29.16 12.48 -20.05
C GLU A 370 -29.70 11.80 -18.79
N HIS A 371 -29.04 11.97 -17.63
CA HIS A 371 -29.38 11.30 -16.37
C HIS A 371 -29.63 12.30 -15.22
N PRO A 372 -30.68 13.16 -15.32
CA PRO A 372 -30.89 14.25 -14.37
C PRO A 372 -31.15 13.79 -12.93
N VAL A 373 -31.65 12.59 -12.73
CA VAL A 373 -31.86 12.01 -11.38
C VAL A 373 -30.51 11.70 -10.74
N VAL A 374 -29.59 11.08 -11.47
CA VAL A 374 -28.22 10.78 -11.01
C VAL A 374 -27.48 12.09 -10.74
N ALA A 375 -27.56 13.05 -11.66
CA ALA A 375 -26.93 14.37 -11.51
C ALA A 375 -27.39 15.08 -10.24
N ARG A 376 -28.71 15.06 -9.96
CA ARG A 376 -29.26 15.63 -8.73
C ARG A 376 -28.75 14.92 -7.49
N THR A 377 -28.73 13.59 -7.47
CA THR A 377 -28.25 12.80 -6.34
C THR A 377 -26.80 13.10 -6.01
N ILE A 378 -25.93 13.19 -7.03
CA ILE A 378 -24.50 13.55 -6.87
C ILE A 378 -24.36 14.97 -6.31
N LEU A 379 -25.10 15.94 -6.87
CA LEU A 379 -25.02 17.32 -6.42
C LEU A 379 -25.59 17.52 -5.01
N ASP A 380 -26.67 16.84 -4.65
CA ASP A 380 -27.24 16.91 -3.29
C ASP A 380 -26.24 16.38 -2.26
N LYS A 381 -25.50 15.32 -2.61
CA LYS A 381 -24.42 14.82 -1.77
C LYS A 381 -23.28 15.84 -1.66
N ALA A 382 -22.80 16.38 -2.76
CA ALA A 382 -21.72 17.38 -2.77
C ALA A 382 -22.12 18.67 -1.98
N MET A 383 -23.35 19.15 -2.12
CA MET A 383 -23.86 20.29 -1.34
C MET A 383 -23.95 19.96 0.15
N THR A 384 -24.28 18.73 0.49
CA THR A 384 -24.34 18.27 1.89
C THR A 384 -22.93 18.19 2.49
N ALA A 385 -21.95 17.70 1.71
CA ALA A 385 -20.53 17.73 2.08
C ALA A 385 -20.02 19.16 2.28
N ASN A 386 -20.35 20.08 1.37
CA ASN A 386 -20.00 21.49 1.47
C ASN A 386 -20.51 22.12 2.78
N ARG A 387 -21.78 21.88 3.14
CA ARG A 387 -22.35 22.39 4.40
C ARG A 387 -21.63 21.82 5.61
N ALA A 388 -21.30 20.53 5.60
CA ALA A 388 -20.56 19.88 6.68
C ALA A 388 -19.14 20.48 6.81
N ARG A 389 -18.43 20.66 5.69
CA ARG A 389 -17.10 21.27 5.67
C ARG A 389 -17.12 22.73 6.17
N GLU A 390 -18.09 23.53 5.73
CA GLU A 390 -18.26 24.90 6.24
C GLU A 390 -18.54 24.93 7.75
N ALA A 391 -19.35 23.99 8.25
CA ALA A 391 -19.60 23.85 9.69
C ALA A 391 -18.32 23.46 10.45
N ALA A 392 -17.54 22.53 9.90
CA ALA A 392 -16.24 22.12 10.45
C ALA A 392 -15.25 23.31 10.48
N ARG A 393 -15.16 24.11 9.40
CA ARG A 393 -14.32 25.30 9.32
C ARG A 393 -14.70 26.31 10.41
N LYS A 394 -15.98 26.62 10.57
CA LYS A 394 -16.46 27.53 11.61
C LYS A 394 -16.15 27.02 13.02
N ALA A 395 -16.33 25.74 13.27
CA ALA A 395 -15.98 25.12 14.55
C ALA A 395 -14.48 25.28 14.86
N ARG A 396 -13.62 25.00 13.87
CA ARG A 396 -12.17 25.15 13.99
C ARG A 396 -11.74 26.60 14.22
N GLU A 397 -12.29 27.55 13.47
CA GLU A 397 -12.02 28.99 13.68
C GLU A 397 -12.40 29.45 15.09
N SER A 398 -13.52 28.94 15.61
CA SER A 398 -13.94 29.22 16.98
C SER A 398 -12.93 28.69 18.02
N ILE A 399 -12.41 27.49 17.79
CA ILE A 399 -11.37 26.89 18.64
C ILE A 399 -10.08 27.70 18.55
N ARG A 400 -9.62 28.00 17.32
CA ARG A 400 -8.40 28.79 17.08
C ARG A 400 -8.46 30.18 17.72
N ARG A 401 -9.61 30.86 17.65
CA ARG A 401 -9.81 32.18 18.33
C ARG A 401 -9.69 32.04 19.84
N LYS A 402 -10.25 30.98 20.43
CA LYS A 402 -10.09 30.70 21.88
C LYS A 402 -8.64 30.42 22.25
N THR A 403 -7.88 29.74 21.39
CA THR A 403 -6.47 29.39 21.58
C THR A 403 -5.56 30.62 21.43
N VAL A 404 -5.83 31.51 20.47
CA VAL A 404 -5.06 32.75 20.26
C VAL A 404 -5.21 33.73 21.41
N LEU A 405 -6.37 33.75 22.06
CA LEU A 405 -6.62 34.61 23.24
C LEU A 405 -5.99 34.05 24.54
N GLY A 406 -5.59 32.76 24.55
CA GLY A 406 -5.05 32.09 25.73
C GLY A 406 -3.59 31.61 25.64
N GLY A 407 -2.83 32.00 24.56
CA GLY A 407 -1.55 31.37 24.24
C GLY A 407 -1.77 30.01 23.56
N ALA A 408 -0.85 29.53 22.71
CA ALA A 408 -0.98 28.24 22.04
C ALA A 408 -1.08 27.10 23.08
N ALA A 409 -2.29 26.84 23.59
CA ALA A 409 -2.50 25.83 24.61
C ALA A 409 -2.43 24.46 23.94
N MET A 410 -1.32 23.77 24.18
CA MET A 410 -1.19 22.34 23.93
C MET A 410 -2.31 21.60 24.67
N PRO A 411 -2.69 20.38 24.24
CA PRO A 411 -3.68 19.61 24.96
C PRO A 411 -3.28 19.45 26.42
N ASP A 412 -4.18 19.75 27.35
CA ASP A 412 -3.91 19.74 28.80
C ASP A 412 -3.28 18.41 29.28
N LYS A 413 -3.58 17.31 28.57
CA LYS A 413 -3.08 15.98 28.88
C LYS A 413 -1.76 15.63 28.18
N LEU A 414 -1.32 16.40 27.20
CA LEU A 414 -0.04 16.15 26.55
C LEU A 414 1.11 16.42 27.53
N ARG A 415 1.94 15.44 27.73
CA ARG A 415 3.23 15.57 28.43
C ARG A 415 4.32 15.60 27.36
N ASP A 416 4.63 16.80 26.90
CA ASP A 416 5.56 17.04 25.80
C ASP A 416 7.01 16.70 26.17
N CYS A 417 7.86 16.54 25.16
CA CYS A 417 9.31 16.35 25.32
C CYS A 417 10.06 17.69 25.17
N ASN A 418 11.35 17.67 25.51
CA ASN A 418 12.18 18.89 25.49
C ASN A 418 12.82 19.13 24.11
N GLU A 419 12.96 18.09 23.28
CA GLU A 419 13.52 18.17 21.95
C GLU A 419 12.51 18.78 20.99
N ASN A 420 12.98 19.62 20.06
CA ASN A 420 12.15 20.29 19.05
C ASN A 420 12.38 19.75 17.63
N ASN A 421 13.44 18.96 17.41
CA ASN A 421 13.65 18.33 16.11
C ASN A 421 12.73 17.12 15.95
N PRO A 422 11.76 17.14 15.00
CA PRO A 422 10.80 16.06 14.81
C PRO A 422 11.43 14.69 14.54
N GLU A 423 12.57 14.64 13.87
CA GLU A 423 13.28 13.40 13.54
C GLU A 423 13.79 12.66 14.79
N LEU A 424 14.03 13.40 15.88
CA LEU A 424 14.56 12.88 17.13
C LEU A 424 13.47 12.64 18.19
N THR A 425 12.21 12.98 17.89
CA THR A 425 11.11 12.96 18.85
C THR A 425 10.13 11.84 18.62
N GLU A 426 9.53 11.36 19.70
CA GLU A 426 8.56 10.27 19.72
C GLU A 426 7.31 10.69 20.48
N LEU A 427 6.12 10.45 19.91
CA LEU A 427 4.84 10.62 20.57
C LEU A 427 4.23 9.25 20.89
N TYR A 428 4.07 8.94 22.16
CA TYR A 428 3.29 7.80 22.62
C TYR A 428 1.83 8.20 22.80
N ILE A 429 0.95 7.58 22.06
CA ILE A 429 -0.51 7.68 22.25
C ILE A 429 -0.91 6.49 23.10
N VAL A 430 -1.29 6.76 24.35
CA VAL A 430 -1.46 5.74 25.41
C VAL A 430 -2.93 5.57 25.76
N GLU A 431 -3.36 4.33 25.97
CA GLU A 431 -4.70 4.02 26.43
C GLU A 431 -4.87 4.34 27.92
N GLY A 432 -5.73 5.29 28.21
CA GLY A 432 -6.14 5.63 29.57
C GLY A 432 -5.15 6.46 30.40
N ASP A 433 -5.66 7.05 31.48
CA ASP A 433 -4.89 7.92 32.35
C ASP A 433 -3.94 7.11 33.27
N SER A 434 -4.27 5.86 33.60
CA SER A 434 -3.43 5.01 34.46
C SER A 434 -2.11 4.66 33.74
N ALA A 435 -2.20 4.06 32.56
CA ALA A 435 -1.02 3.75 31.75
C ALA A 435 -0.28 5.03 31.32
N GLY A 436 -1.00 6.12 31.04
CA GLY A 436 -0.43 7.45 30.80
C GLY A 436 0.39 8.01 31.96
N GLY A 437 -0.01 7.72 33.21
CA GLY A 437 0.73 8.08 34.40
C GLY A 437 2.05 7.31 34.54
N SER A 438 2.00 5.98 34.39
CA SER A 438 3.21 5.13 34.41
C SER A 438 4.16 5.49 33.28
N ALA A 439 3.64 5.70 32.04
CA ALA A 439 4.44 6.11 30.91
C ALA A 439 5.10 7.49 31.11
N THR A 440 4.37 8.45 31.67
CA THR A 440 4.92 9.79 32.00
C THR A 440 6.04 9.71 33.01
N ALA A 441 5.91 8.86 34.05
CA ALA A 441 6.92 8.68 35.06
C ALA A 441 8.15 7.90 34.57
N GLY A 442 7.95 6.95 33.63
CA GLY A 442 9.02 6.09 33.11
C GLY A 442 9.75 6.65 31.87
N ARG A 443 9.16 7.58 31.15
CA ARG A 443 9.70 8.10 29.86
C ARG A 443 11.04 8.81 29.98
N ASP A 444 11.78 8.87 28.91
CA ASP A 444 12.85 9.86 28.73
C ASP A 444 12.25 11.18 28.22
N SER A 445 12.09 12.15 29.12
CA SER A 445 11.49 13.45 28.80
C SER A 445 12.28 14.29 27.79
N ARG A 446 13.48 13.91 27.45
CA ARG A 446 14.28 14.63 26.44
C ARG A 446 13.64 14.54 25.06
N PHE A 447 13.15 13.36 24.68
CA PHE A 447 12.66 13.11 23.31
C PHE A 447 11.32 12.35 23.24
N GLN A 448 10.78 11.87 24.37
CA GLN A 448 9.50 11.13 24.39
C GLN A 448 8.38 12.00 24.96
N ALA A 449 7.33 12.18 24.18
CA ALA A 449 6.08 12.82 24.56
C ALA A 449 5.00 11.76 24.82
N ILE A 450 4.09 12.02 25.78
CA ILE A 450 2.99 11.12 26.15
C ILE A 450 1.66 11.83 26.00
N LEU A 451 0.74 11.24 25.25
CA LEU A 451 -0.64 11.69 25.10
C LEU A 451 -1.61 10.57 25.55
N PRO A 452 -2.14 10.66 26.79
CA PRO A 452 -3.17 9.71 27.23
C PRO A 452 -4.49 9.97 26.52
N LEU A 453 -5.13 8.91 26.04
CA LEU A 453 -6.50 8.93 25.55
C LEU A 453 -7.48 8.54 26.65
N TRP A 454 -8.68 9.13 26.65
CA TRP A 454 -9.72 8.77 27.62
C TRP A 454 -10.89 8.05 26.94
N GLY A 455 -10.78 6.73 26.88
CA GLY A 455 -11.78 5.84 26.29
C GLY A 455 -11.80 5.86 24.76
N LYS A 456 -12.71 5.07 24.18
CA LYS A 456 -12.82 4.85 22.73
C LYS A 456 -13.07 6.16 21.99
N MET A 457 -12.35 6.34 20.89
CA MET A 457 -12.48 7.50 20.02
C MET A 457 -13.66 7.33 19.04
N LEU A 458 -13.97 8.42 18.33
CA LEU A 458 -14.93 8.40 17.23
C LEU A 458 -14.45 7.44 16.13
N ASN A 459 -15.34 6.57 15.69
CA ASN A 459 -15.11 5.81 14.47
C ASN A 459 -15.32 6.74 13.25
N VAL A 460 -14.23 7.18 12.67
CA VAL A 460 -14.25 8.15 11.56
C VAL A 460 -14.73 7.54 10.24
N GLU A 461 -14.76 6.21 10.10
CA GLU A 461 -15.35 5.53 8.94
C GLU A 461 -16.85 5.83 8.81
N LYS A 462 -17.53 6.06 9.95
CA LYS A 462 -18.97 6.35 10.05
C LYS A 462 -19.27 7.83 10.29
N ALA A 463 -18.29 8.71 10.16
CA ALA A 463 -18.45 10.09 10.59
C ALA A 463 -18.00 11.07 9.51
N ARG A 464 -18.78 12.12 9.33
CA ARG A 464 -18.40 13.25 8.49
C ARG A 464 -17.28 14.08 9.13
N VAL A 465 -16.56 14.81 8.30
CA VAL A 465 -15.42 15.64 8.68
C VAL A 465 -15.73 16.66 9.79
N ASP A 466 -16.93 17.24 9.79
CA ASP A 466 -17.37 18.16 10.85
C ASP A 466 -17.43 17.50 12.24
N LYS A 467 -17.83 16.23 12.30
CA LYS A 467 -17.83 15.42 13.52
C LYS A 467 -16.42 15.08 13.96
N VAL A 468 -15.51 14.87 13.02
CA VAL A 468 -14.09 14.58 13.31
C VAL A 468 -13.44 15.81 13.96
N TYR A 469 -13.57 16.99 13.35
CA TYR A 469 -13.06 18.24 13.93
C TYR A 469 -13.74 18.64 15.24
N GLY A 470 -15.03 18.33 15.39
CA GLY A 470 -15.77 18.60 16.62
C GLY A 470 -15.51 17.60 17.76
N ASN A 471 -14.80 16.50 17.50
CA ASN A 471 -14.64 15.44 18.48
C ASN A 471 -13.58 15.78 19.51
N ASN A 472 -13.97 15.87 20.78
CA ASN A 472 -13.07 16.24 21.88
C ASN A 472 -11.96 15.21 22.18
N LYS A 473 -12.05 13.99 21.68
CA LYS A 473 -11.03 12.94 21.84
C LYS A 473 -10.02 12.89 20.70
N LEU A 474 -10.43 13.30 19.47
CA LEU A 474 -9.54 13.40 18.32
C LEU A 474 -8.75 14.72 18.28
N GLN A 475 -9.37 15.80 18.74
CA GLN A 475 -8.71 17.12 18.77
C GLN A 475 -7.33 17.11 19.45
N PRO A 476 -7.14 16.50 20.63
CA PRO A 476 -5.82 16.43 21.25
C PRO A 476 -4.77 15.75 20.38
N VAL A 477 -5.15 14.72 19.62
CA VAL A 477 -4.24 14.02 18.71
C VAL A 477 -3.86 14.95 17.55
N ILE A 478 -4.84 15.62 16.92
CA ILE A 478 -4.64 16.56 15.82
C ILE A 478 -3.71 17.70 16.24
N ILE A 479 -3.97 18.29 17.42
CA ILE A 479 -3.19 19.42 17.95
C ILE A 479 -1.78 18.97 18.32
N ALA A 480 -1.63 17.82 18.97
CA ALA A 480 -0.32 17.28 19.36
C ALA A 480 0.58 17.03 18.15
N LEU A 481 0.04 16.45 17.07
CA LEU A 481 0.77 16.20 15.83
C LEU A 481 1.13 17.47 15.07
N GLY A 482 0.26 18.49 15.10
CA GLY A 482 0.52 19.82 14.53
C GLY A 482 0.40 19.93 13.01
N ALA A 483 0.26 18.80 12.29
CA ALA A 483 0.31 18.71 10.84
C ALA A 483 -1.02 19.00 10.11
N GLY A 484 -2.13 19.21 10.83
CA GLY A 484 -3.47 19.30 10.22
C GLY A 484 -4.03 17.93 9.86
N ILE A 485 -5.18 17.89 9.15
CA ILE A 485 -5.80 16.64 8.66
C ILE A 485 -6.42 16.85 7.27
N GLY A 486 -6.59 15.78 6.50
CA GLY A 486 -7.18 15.80 5.16
C GLY A 486 -6.33 16.61 4.19
N GLU A 487 -6.95 17.49 3.38
CA GLU A 487 -6.23 18.35 2.42
C GLU A 487 -5.32 19.41 3.09
N GLU A 488 -5.51 19.68 4.38
CA GLU A 488 -4.67 20.62 5.14
C GLU A 488 -3.47 19.92 5.79
N PHE A 489 -3.33 18.62 5.61
CA PHE A 489 -2.19 17.90 6.15
C PHE A 489 -0.89 18.40 5.51
N ASP A 490 0.03 18.83 6.35
CA ASP A 490 1.34 19.37 5.96
C ASP A 490 2.41 18.66 6.79
N GLU A 491 3.12 17.76 6.16
CA GLU A 491 4.17 16.95 6.78
C GLU A 491 5.27 17.80 7.41
N ASN A 492 5.61 18.95 6.79
CA ASN A 492 6.64 19.86 7.30
C ASN A 492 6.29 20.49 8.66
N LYS A 493 5.03 20.40 9.08
CA LYS A 493 4.54 20.86 10.38
C LYS A 493 4.43 19.75 11.41
N LEU A 494 4.75 18.51 11.02
CA LEU A 494 4.70 17.37 11.92
C LEU A 494 5.72 17.55 13.05
N ARG A 495 5.26 17.33 14.29
CA ARG A 495 6.08 17.56 15.48
C ARG A 495 6.85 16.33 15.95
N TYR A 496 6.45 15.13 15.49
CA TYR A 496 7.05 13.87 15.88
C TYR A 496 7.14 12.95 14.68
N HIS A 497 8.35 12.48 14.34
CA HIS A 497 8.54 11.51 13.26
C HIS A 497 8.42 10.05 13.73
N LYS A 498 8.06 9.86 15.01
CA LYS A 498 7.72 8.53 15.52
C LYS A 498 6.46 8.60 16.35
N ILE A 499 5.36 8.08 15.82
CA ILE A 499 4.04 8.07 16.46
C ILE A 499 3.76 6.64 16.88
N ILE A 500 3.78 6.39 18.19
CA ILE A 500 3.73 5.04 18.75
C ILE A 500 2.38 4.85 19.44
N ILE A 501 1.57 3.94 18.90
CA ILE A 501 0.32 3.52 19.52
C ILE A 501 0.66 2.50 20.61
N MET A 502 0.38 2.84 21.86
CA MET A 502 0.63 2.01 23.03
C MET A 502 -0.70 1.72 23.71
N ALA A 503 -1.32 0.60 23.34
CA ALA A 503 -2.60 0.13 23.82
C ALA A 503 -2.43 -1.22 24.54
N ASP A 504 -3.35 -1.52 25.45
CA ASP A 504 -3.39 -2.77 26.19
C ASP A 504 -3.45 -3.98 25.24
N ALA A 505 -2.96 -5.12 25.70
CA ALA A 505 -2.96 -6.37 24.93
C ALA A 505 -4.30 -7.13 24.98
N ASP A 506 -5.39 -6.41 25.20
CA ASP A 506 -6.75 -6.92 25.26
C ASP A 506 -7.61 -6.49 24.05
N VAL A 507 -8.89 -6.88 24.05
CA VAL A 507 -9.83 -6.58 22.98
C VAL A 507 -10.15 -5.08 22.86
N ASP A 508 -10.16 -4.35 23.97
CA ASP A 508 -10.43 -2.91 23.99
C ASP A 508 -9.23 -2.13 23.44
N GLY A 509 -8.01 -2.50 23.82
CA GLY A 509 -6.78 -1.92 23.29
C GLY A 509 -6.62 -2.21 21.79
N ALA A 510 -6.94 -3.42 21.34
CA ALA A 510 -6.98 -3.75 19.92
C ALA A 510 -7.98 -2.87 19.16
N HIS A 511 -9.16 -2.59 19.74
CA HIS A 511 -10.16 -1.71 19.13
C HIS A 511 -9.68 -0.25 19.09
N ILE A 512 -9.08 0.28 20.16
CA ILE A 512 -8.52 1.65 20.18
C ILE A 512 -7.42 1.80 19.13
N ARG A 513 -6.54 0.82 19.00
CA ARG A 513 -5.52 0.79 17.96
C ARG A 513 -6.16 0.82 16.55
N THR A 514 -7.20 0.03 16.32
CA THR A 514 -7.91 0.02 15.03
C THR A 514 -8.59 1.36 14.73
N LEU A 515 -9.18 2.01 15.73
CA LEU A 515 -9.78 3.35 15.56
C LEU A 515 -8.73 4.41 15.21
N LEU A 516 -7.55 4.38 15.85
CA LEU A 516 -6.43 5.27 15.53
C LEU A 516 -5.91 5.02 14.11
N LEU A 517 -5.71 3.75 13.73
CA LEU A 517 -5.27 3.40 12.38
C LEU A 517 -6.29 3.82 11.33
N THR A 518 -7.60 3.67 11.59
CA THR A 518 -8.67 4.16 10.73
C THR A 518 -8.57 5.68 10.56
N PHE A 519 -8.35 6.41 11.66
CA PHE A 519 -8.19 7.87 11.63
C PHE A 519 -6.95 8.29 10.84
N PHE A 520 -5.80 7.69 11.07
CA PHE A 520 -4.59 8.00 10.31
C PHE A 520 -4.73 7.64 8.84
N PHE A 521 -5.28 6.49 8.50
CA PHE A 521 -5.49 6.09 7.11
C PHE A 521 -6.44 7.02 6.36
N ARG A 522 -7.52 7.50 7.01
CA ARG A 522 -8.53 8.35 6.36
C ARG A 522 -8.14 9.83 6.28
N TYR A 523 -7.42 10.34 7.27
CA TYR A 523 -7.19 11.79 7.43
C TYR A 523 -5.72 12.21 7.46
N MET A 524 -4.80 11.29 7.64
CA MET A 524 -3.35 11.54 7.75
C MET A 524 -2.55 10.41 7.08
N ARG A 525 -3.00 9.96 5.93
CA ARG A 525 -2.43 8.82 5.22
C ARG A 525 -0.91 8.91 4.98
N PRO A 526 -0.32 10.07 4.66
CA PRO A 526 1.13 10.19 4.52
C PRO A 526 1.92 9.75 5.76
N LEU A 527 1.33 9.84 6.99
CA LEU A 527 2.01 9.33 8.20
C LEU A 527 2.32 7.83 8.13
N ILE A 528 1.47 7.06 7.45
CA ILE A 528 1.64 5.61 7.29
C ILE A 528 2.60 5.35 6.12
N GLU A 529 2.45 6.06 5.02
CA GLU A 529 3.25 5.91 3.79
C GLU A 529 4.72 6.22 4.05
N GLU A 530 5.01 7.31 4.76
CA GLU A 530 6.36 7.70 5.18
C GLU A 530 6.89 6.86 6.37
N GLY A 531 6.00 6.06 6.99
CA GLY A 531 6.37 5.11 8.03
C GLY A 531 6.65 5.73 9.40
N TYR A 532 5.93 6.79 9.73
CA TYR A 532 6.00 7.43 11.05
C TYR A 532 5.15 6.74 12.11
N VAL A 533 4.25 5.82 11.72
CA VAL A 533 3.32 5.16 12.64
C VAL A 533 3.83 3.79 13.08
N TYR A 534 3.82 3.56 14.38
CA TYR A 534 4.25 2.32 15.02
C TYR A 534 3.22 1.82 16.02
N SER A 535 3.20 0.51 16.25
CA SER A 535 2.52 -0.11 17.40
C SER A 535 3.56 -0.65 18.36
N ALA A 536 3.48 -0.26 19.61
CA ALA A 536 4.27 -0.88 20.67
C ALA A 536 3.83 -2.33 20.88
N VAL A 537 4.77 -3.19 21.25
CA VAL A 537 4.55 -4.59 21.58
C VAL A 537 4.92 -4.78 23.05
N PRO A 538 3.97 -4.57 24.00
CA PRO A 538 4.21 -4.84 25.41
C PRO A 538 4.29 -6.36 25.68
N PRO A 539 4.97 -6.80 26.74
CA PRO A 539 4.98 -8.20 27.14
C PRO A 539 3.61 -8.66 27.61
N LEU A 540 3.30 -9.94 27.36
CA LEU A 540 2.08 -10.60 27.81
C LEU A 540 2.22 -11.25 29.19
N TYR A 541 3.41 -11.71 29.52
CA TYR A 541 3.67 -12.48 30.73
C TYR A 541 4.86 -11.95 31.52
N LYS A 542 4.74 -12.03 32.86
CA LYS A 542 5.83 -11.85 33.82
C LYS A 542 6.07 -13.18 34.51
N LEU A 543 7.31 -13.67 34.45
CA LEU A 543 7.76 -14.90 35.08
C LEU A 543 8.69 -14.54 36.23
N THR A 544 8.45 -15.09 37.41
CA THR A 544 9.21 -14.78 38.63
C THR A 544 9.78 -16.05 39.26
N ARG A 545 11.06 -15.99 39.65
CA ARG A 545 11.75 -16.99 40.45
C ARG A 545 12.53 -16.31 41.55
N GLY A 546 11.97 -16.33 42.75
CA GLY A 546 12.55 -15.61 43.89
C GLY A 546 12.61 -14.10 43.61
N LYS A 547 13.82 -13.53 43.53
CA LYS A 547 14.03 -12.11 43.23
C LYS A 547 14.24 -11.81 41.74
N THR A 548 14.34 -12.83 40.89
CA THR A 548 14.56 -12.67 39.45
C THR A 548 13.23 -12.65 38.72
N SER A 549 13.04 -11.65 37.89
CA SER A 549 11.87 -11.51 37.00
C SER A 549 12.31 -11.50 35.55
N ARG A 550 11.54 -12.13 34.67
CA ARG A 550 11.68 -12.08 33.20
C ARG A 550 10.31 -11.88 32.56
N VAL A 551 10.27 -11.35 31.37
CA VAL A 551 9.03 -11.16 30.61
C VAL A 551 8.99 -12.06 29.39
N ALA A 552 7.79 -12.32 28.87
CA ALA A 552 7.59 -13.05 27.62
C ALA A 552 6.45 -12.41 26.80
N TYR A 553 6.60 -12.43 25.48
CA TYR A 553 5.74 -11.75 24.52
C TYR A 553 4.80 -12.72 23.78
N SER A 554 4.97 -14.03 23.97
CA SER A 554 4.08 -15.08 23.43
C SER A 554 3.98 -16.27 24.40
N ASP A 555 3.04 -17.17 24.13
CA ASP A 555 2.89 -18.43 24.87
C ASP A 555 4.12 -19.32 24.74
N GLU A 556 4.66 -19.45 23.51
CA GLU A 556 5.87 -20.22 23.25
C GLU A 556 7.07 -19.65 24.00
N GLU A 557 7.19 -18.33 24.00
CA GLU A 557 8.26 -17.66 24.74
C GLU A 557 8.11 -17.82 26.24
N ARG A 558 6.89 -17.73 26.78
CA ARG A 558 6.59 -18.02 28.20
C ARG A 558 7.09 -19.41 28.60
N ASP A 559 6.77 -20.41 27.79
CA ASP A 559 7.14 -21.80 28.07
C ASP A 559 8.65 -22.00 27.97
N ARG A 560 9.29 -21.38 26.97
CA ARG A 560 10.76 -21.37 26.82
C ARG A 560 11.42 -20.71 28.04
N VAL A 561 11.04 -19.49 28.38
CA VAL A 561 11.60 -18.74 29.51
C VAL A 561 11.34 -19.46 30.85
N SER A 562 10.15 -20.07 30.99
CA SER A 562 9.84 -20.88 32.18
C SER A 562 10.80 -22.06 32.34
N ASN A 563 11.09 -22.76 31.25
CA ASN A 563 12.03 -23.88 31.25
C ASN A 563 13.48 -23.45 31.53
N GLU A 564 13.91 -22.35 30.92
CA GLU A 564 15.22 -21.76 31.20
C GLU A 564 15.37 -21.35 32.65
N MET A 565 14.33 -20.70 33.23
CA MET A 565 14.34 -20.29 34.64
C MET A 565 14.33 -21.46 35.60
N ARG A 566 13.80 -22.64 35.22
CA ARG A 566 13.88 -23.88 36.01
C ARG A 566 15.30 -24.45 36.10
N ASN A 567 16.14 -24.11 35.10
CA ASN A 567 17.53 -24.56 35.03
C ASN A 567 17.69 -26.09 35.15
N GLY A 568 16.78 -26.85 34.48
CA GLY A 568 16.77 -28.32 34.45
C GLY A 568 16.13 -29.01 35.65
N ASP A 569 15.68 -28.27 36.66
CA ASP A 569 14.97 -28.84 37.83
C ASP A 569 13.45 -28.64 37.71
N PRO A 570 12.66 -29.70 37.46
CA PRO A 570 11.21 -29.62 37.29
C PRO A 570 10.47 -29.20 38.60
N ASN A 571 11.10 -29.33 39.78
CA ASN A 571 10.48 -29.01 41.05
C ASN A 571 10.52 -27.50 41.39
N VAL A 572 11.27 -26.71 40.63
CA VAL A 572 11.34 -25.27 40.81
C VAL A 572 10.03 -24.62 40.39
N LYS A 573 9.36 -23.99 41.35
CA LYS A 573 8.14 -23.23 41.09
C LYS A 573 8.48 -21.88 40.45
N ILE A 574 7.91 -21.64 39.29
CA ILE A 574 7.94 -20.35 38.62
C ILE A 574 6.57 -19.69 38.78
N GLY A 575 6.56 -18.49 39.33
CA GLY A 575 5.36 -17.64 39.35
C GLY A 575 5.15 -17.07 37.96
N ILE A 576 4.00 -17.35 37.35
CA ILE A 576 3.63 -16.81 36.03
C ILE A 576 2.41 -15.93 36.24
N SER A 577 2.52 -14.66 35.89
CA SER A 577 1.40 -13.71 35.84
C SER A 577 1.24 -13.17 34.43
N ARG A 578 -0.02 -13.04 33.98
CA ARG A 578 -0.35 -12.38 32.69
C ARG A 578 -0.69 -10.93 33.01
N PHE A 579 -0.06 -10.01 32.25
CA PHE A 579 -0.45 -8.61 32.28
C PHE A 579 -1.83 -8.45 31.62
N LYS A 580 -2.76 -7.81 32.32
CA LYS A 580 -4.09 -7.50 31.79
C LYS A 580 -4.11 -6.15 31.06
N GLY A 581 -3.21 -5.24 31.46
CA GLY A 581 -3.06 -3.95 30.81
C GLY A 581 -1.77 -3.24 31.23
N LEU A 582 -1.40 -2.22 30.47
CA LEU A 582 -0.20 -1.37 30.70
C LEU A 582 -0.25 -0.62 32.04
N GLY A 583 -1.46 -0.36 32.57
CA GLY A 583 -1.66 0.29 33.84
C GLY A 583 -1.27 -0.57 35.06
N GLU A 584 -1.03 -1.88 34.87
CA GLU A 584 -0.52 -2.79 35.90
C GLU A 584 1.01 -2.76 36.03
N MET A 585 1.70 -2.21 35.01
CA MET A 585 3.15 -2.05 35.03
C MET A 585 3.54 -0.80 35.82
N ASP A 586 4.55 -0.91 36.65
CA ASP A 586 5.19 0.28 37.19
C ASP A 586 6.01 1.03 36.14
N ALA A 587 6.45 2.24 36.47
CA ALA A 587 7.14 3.11 35.52
C ALA A 587 8.46 2.50 35.01
N HIS A 588 9.16 1.73 35.84
CA HIS A 588 10.43 1.10 35.49
C HIS A 588 10.21 -0.12 34.56
N GLU A 589 9.24 -0.97 34.89
CA GLU A 589 8.85 -2.11 34.07
C GLU A 589 8.40 -1.65 32.69
N LEU A 590 7.58 -0.59 32.62
CA LEU A 590 7.11 -0.04 31.33
C LEU A 590 8.24 0.55 30.51
N TRP A 591 9.20 1.22 31.17
CA TRP A 591 10.41 1.70 30.49
C TRP A 591 11.21 0.54 29.90
N GLU A 592 11.64 -0.40 30.72
CA GLU A 592 12.54 -1.49 30.30
C GLU A 592 11.95 -2.38 29.21
N THR A 593 10.63 -2.59 29.19
CA THR A 593 9.99 -3.54 28.28
C THR A 593 9.41 -2.91 27.03
N THR A 594 9.01 -1.62 27.08
CA THR A 594 8.14 -1.03 26.05
C THR A 594 8.60 0.34 25.55
N MET A 595 9.39 1.09 26.35
CA MET A 595 9.73 2.47 26.01
C MET A 595 11.23 2.72 25.76
N ASP A 596 12.14 1.95 26.37
CA ASP A 596 13.57 2.10 26.13
C ASP A 596 13.93 1.76 24.67
N PRO A 597 14.50 2.68 23.90
CA PRO A 597 14.90 2.45 22.52
C PRO A 597 15.81 1.24 22.29
N ASN A 598 16.57 0.82 23.32
CA ASN A 598 17.53 -0.29 23.21
C ASN A 598 16.88 -1.67 23.42
N THR A 599 15.73 -1.74 24.10
CA THR A 599 15.14 -3.02 24.52
C THR A 599 13.71 -3.23 24.01
N ARG A 600 12.98 -2.14 23.70
CA ARG A 600 11.60 -2.20 23.24
C ARG A 600 11.47 -2.85 21.85
N THR A 601 10.31 -3.46 21.63
CA THR A 601 9.89 -3.92 20.30
C THR A 601 8.79 -3.02 19.75
N LEU A 602 9.03 -2.45 18.57
CA LEU A 602 8.04 -1.66 17.82
C LEU A 602 7.72 -2.35 16.49
N ARG A 603 6.43 -2.44 16.17
CA ARG A 603 5.97 -2.87 14.86
C ARG A 603 5.64 -1.64 14.03
N ARG A 604 6.39 -1.40 12.97
CA ARG A 604 6.08 -0.35 11.99
C ARG A 604 4.79 -0.70 11.25
N ILE A 605 3.91 0.26 11.08
CA ILE A 605 2.70 0.11 10.29
C ILE A 605 3.04 0.51 8.86
N THR A 606 2.81 -0.39 7.92
CA THR A 606 3.05 -0.17 6.48
C THR A 606 1.74 -0.22 5.72
N LEU A 607 1.71 0.41 4.56
CA LEU A 607 0.58 0.40 3.63
C LEU A 607 1.06 -0.18 2.30
N ASP A 608 0.91 -1.49 2.14
CA ASP A 608 1.37 -2.20 0.94
C ASP A 608 0.34 -2.09 -0.21
N ASP A 609 -0.94 -2.00 0.13
CA ASP A 609 -2.07 -1.93 -0.81
C ASP A 609 -3.19 -1.05 -0.24
N ALA A 610 -3.36 0.13 -0.83
CA ALA A 610 -4.36 1.11 -0.38
C ALA A 610 -5.80 0.67 -0.66
N VAL A 611 -6.04 -0.06 -1.75
CA VAL A 611 -7.38 -0.57 -2.09
C VAL A 611 -7.80 -1.67 -1.13
N LYS A 612 -6.89 -2.59 -0.83
CA LYS A 612 -7.12 -3.66 0.17
C LYS A 612 -7.31 -3.09 1.57
N ALA A 613 -6.55 -2.06 1.93
CA ALA A 613 -6.72 -1.35 3.20
C ALA A 613 -8.08 -0.64 3.27
N ASP A 614 -8.49 0.09 2.23
CA ASP A 614 -9.81 0.73 2.14
C ASP A 614 -10.93 -0.30 2.31
N ALA A 615 -10.89 -1.41 1.57
CA ALA A 615 -11.86 -2.48 1.68
C ALA A 615 -11.90 -3.08 3.10
N THR A 616 -10.73 -3.26 3.73
CA THR A 616 -10.61 -3.80 5.08
C THR A 616 -11.22 -2.86 6.13
N PHE A 617 -10.90 -1.55 6.08
CA PHE A 617 -11.50 -0.57 6.98
C PHE A 617 -13.01 -0.44 6.75
N THR A 618 -13.48 -0.46 5.50
CA THR A 618 -14.91 -0.44 5.17
C THR A 618 -15.65 -1.64 5.76
N VAL A 619 -15.08 -2.85 5.68
CA VAL A 619 -15.67 -4.07 6.27
C VAL A 619 -15.66 -4.02 7.79
N LEU A 620 -14.49 -3.73 8.39
CA LEU A 620 -14.33 -3.81 9.85
C LEU A 620 -14.99 -2.64 10.59
N MET A 621 -14.92 -1.44 10.02
CA MET A 621 -15.30 -0.20 10.70
C MET A 621 -16.54 0.46 10.09
N GLY A 622 -16.98 0.03 8.90
CA GLY A 622 -18.15 0.57 8.20
C GLY A 622 -19.49 0.26 8.86
N GLU A 623 -20.58 0.77 8.30
CA GLU A 623 -21.94 0.63 8.88
C GLU A 623 -22.51 -0.78 8.68
N LYS A 624 -22.24 -1.42 7.53
CA LYS A 624 -22.77 -2.75 7.21
C LYS A 624 -22.23 -3.81 8.16
N VAL A 625 -23.14 -4.58 8.74
CA VAL A 625 -22.82 -5.65 9.72
C VAL A 625 -22.48 -6.95 9.02
N GLU A 626 -23.20 -7.30 7.97
CA GLU A 626 -23.06 -8.57 7.25
C GLU A 626 -21.65 -8.83 6.72
N PRO A 627 -21.00 -7.91 5.99
CA PRO A 627 -19.62 -8.14 5.52
C PRO A 627 -18.62 -8.36 6.66
N ARG A 628 -18.85 -7.70 7.81
CA ARG A 628 -18.01 -7.89 9.00
C ARG A 628 -18.22 -9.26 9.63
N LYS A 629 -19.47 -9.73 9.69
CA LYS A 629 -19.80 -11.06 10.19
C LYS A 629 -19.16 -12.13 9.33
N GLU A 630 -19.32 -12.05 8.02
CA GLU A 630 -18.69 -12.96 7.06
C GLU A 630 -17.15 -12.97 7.20
N PHE A 631 -16.53 -11.81 7.33
CA PHE A 631 -15.10 -11.69 7.56
C PHE A 631 -14.68 -12.42 8.84
N ILE A 632 -15.40 -12.23 9.94
CA ILE A 632 -15.14 -12.89 11.22
C ILE A 632 -15.28 -14.41 11.08
N GLU A 633 -16.34 -14.90 10.46
CA GLU A 633 -16.60 -16.34 10.25
C GLU A 633 -15.48 -16.99 9.41
N GLN A 634 -15.05 -16.34 8.33
CA GLN A 634 -13.98 -16.83 7.46
C GLN A 634 -12.61 -16.85 8.14
N ARG A 635 -12.34 -15.90 9.03
CA ARG A 635 -11.05 -15.71 9.69
C ARG A 635 -10.99 -16.30 11.10
N ALA A 636 -12.10 -16.78 11.67
CA ALA A 636 -12.15 -17.31 13.04
C ALA A 636 -11.14 -18.42 13.30
N LYS A 637 -10.88 -19.27 12.31
CA LYS A 637 -9.90 -20.36 12.41
C LYS A 637 -8.45 -19.90 12.58
N TYR A 638 -8.14 -18.65 12.26
CA TYR A 638 -6.82 -18.05 12.41
C TYR A 638 -6.70 -17.19 13.68
N ALA A 639 -7.79 -17.03 14.42
CA ALA A 639 -7.76 -16.28 15.65
C ALA A 639 -7.03 -17.08 16.73
N VAL A 640 -5.93 -16.49 17.21
CA VAL A 640 -5.14 -17.01 18.33
C VAL A 640 -5.24 -16.00 19.49
N ASN A 641 -5.06 -16.47 20.72
CA ASN A 641 -5.09 -15.64 21.94
C ASN A 641 -6.42 -14.91 22.16
N LEU A 642 -7.54 -15.62 21.98
CA LEU A 642 -8.85 -15.11 22.36
C LEU A 642 -8.94 -15.05 23.89
N ASP A 643 -9.28 -13.87 24.43
CA ASP A 643 -9.65 -13.72 25.84
C ASP A 643 -11.07 -14.30 26.03
N TYR A 644 -11.18 -15.36 26.83
CA TYR A 644 -12.43 -15.95 27.27
C TYR A 644 -12.78 -15.48 28.67
#